data_251d41d9bf86897b5a2f9130c80fac1a
#
_entry.id   251d41d9bf86897b5a2f9130c80fac1a
#
_cell.length_a   1.000
_cell.length_b   1.000
_cell.length_c   1.000
_cell.angle_alpha   90.00
_cell.angle_beta   90.00
_cell.angle_gamma   90.00
#
_symmetry.space_group_name_H-M   'P 1'
#
loop_
_entity.id
_entity.type
_entity.pdbx_description
1 polymer ?
#
loop_
_entity_poly.entity_id
_entity_poly.type
_entity_poly.pdbx_seq_one_letter_code
_entity_poly.pdbx_strand_id
1 'polypeptide(L)'
;MASDLPLPLFVLLFLVLLPTPCSSWRPADDDDASVSRSVFPMDGDVAWVVQASDLHISTYNPERAAELALLGTALRAIRPHLLLVTGDITDAKNQQRTTSRQDEYEWVTYKKTIDAIVGQGGIDKSRIFDIRGNHDTYGVPYRGGKLDFFSTYSVNSQFKRLSTVSSILLQGDRSYQFLGIDDTMSVGIRFPANLFGHSTDKRIEAVNLELQYWTNRSNVPVTKVVFGHFPMSFTASSEKGQRYESVFARQSISAYLCGHLHAKVSKQLWRYHEIRTAEDHKSSFWEWELGDWKDSRLMRILAIDGGAVSFIDHTLKQALETSILVTYPTDSRSMNILDSEKWSMRNDINVLIFSHQVIRNVSARVFDSHSEFKIVEEIPLQLVASTVTHRPLYHAKWNAENYRSSSATRYWLQVFVLDSHGLKISSEQRPFSVEGKMAIPTSPWTNYLLFEVQWEDMYQVLLWSNLAFTIVLLFIPKLLYHFVRRSSSYQRWALSILSSPIQQRKAYFWLVWFLMEGTRSKPFWFSMVIYVLWLIEMPWFWGHATSENGEIAQMYLSGWSVPVHDGGLMGNKLSNPDVLVITLPFLYLVVVPVIVLIYGLFAENSIVFLRHRRRIVSSADSANMHAESSIMLPVAPRALLMKFTDKMVSMMIQFCGSWTRRALLLSCLITAAIHLKLCSKLMSAYGIVPIVLSPPLTWIPLLLLVGAAYCTVLHVD
;
A
#
# COMPACT_ATOMS: atom_id res chain seq x y z
N MET A 1 -26.27 -42.68 9.16
CA MET A 1 -27.27 -41.63 9.31
C MET A 1 -26.60 -40.26 9.36
N ALA A 2 -26.13 -39.75 8.26
CA ALA A 2 -25.66 -38.37 8.09
C ALA A 2 -25.56 -38.02 6.59
N SER A 3 -26.52 -38.54 5.79
CA SER A 3 -26.46 -38.43 4.32
C SER A 3 -27.48 -37.46 3.71
N ASP A 4 -28.38 -36.86 4.48
CA ASP A 4 -29.49 -36.10 3.94
C ASP A 4 -29.76 -34.81 4.71
N LEU A 5 -28.72 -33.90 4.81
CA LEU A 5 -29.05 -32.53 5.13
C LEU A 5 -29.64 -31.87 3.88
N PRO A 6 -30.85 -31.34 3.94
CA PRO A 6 -31.50 -30.74 2.79
C PRO A 6 -30.74 -29.46 2.34
N LEU A 7 -30.65 -29.29 1.03
CA LEU A 7 -29.99 -28.12 0.37
C LEU A 7 -30.36 -26.77 0.98
N PRO A 8 -31.60 -26.52 1.45
CA PRO A 8 -31.95 -25.25 2.10
C PRO A 8 -31.21 -24.99 3.41
N LEU A 9 -30.90 -26.02 4.19
CA LEU A 9 -30.14 -25.87 5.45
C LEU A 9 -28.68 -25.50 5.21
N PHE A 10 -28.08 -26.01 4.11
CA PHE A 10 -26.75 -25.63 3.68
C PHE A 10 -26.67 -24.16 3.21
N VAL A 11 -27.70 -23.71 2.46
CA VAL A 11 -27.79 -22.32 2.02
C VAL A 11 -28.05 -21.39 3.22
N LEU A 12 -28.88 -21.82 4.18
CA LEU A 12 -29.13 -21.03 5.41
C LEU A 12 -27.90 -20.97 6.31
N LEU A 13 -27.18 -22.08 6.48
CA LEU A 13 -25.89 -22.11 7.19
C LEU A 13 -24.86 -21.20 6.50
N PHE A 14 -24.90 -21.13 5.18
CA PHE A 14 -24.04 -20.30 4.36
C PHE A 14 -24.35 -18.81 4.50
N LEU A 15 -25.64 -18.44 4.58
CA LEU A 15 -26.06 -17.06 4.81
C LEU A 15 -25.82 -16.59 6.26
N VAL A 16 -25.82 -17.52 7.22
CA VAL A 16 -25.51 -17.23 8.63
C VAL A 16 -24.01 -17.18 8.89
N LEU A 17 -23.20 -17.87 8.06
CA LEU A 17 -21.74 -17.88 8.15
C LEU A 17 -21.03 -16.84 7.27
N LEU A 18 -21.80 -16.03 6.51
CA LEU A 18 -21.20 -14.81 5.95
C LEU A 18 -20.85 -13.92 7.14
N PRO A 19 -19.56 -13.69 7.43
CA PRO A 19 -19.21 -12.77 8.51
C PRO A 19 -19.89 -11.45 8.17
N THR A 20 -20.70 -10.95 9.09
CA THR A 20 -21.13 -9.56 9.06
C THR A 20 -19.84 -8.74 8.87
N PRO A 21 -19.81 -7.77 7.94
CA PRO A 21 -18.66 -6.92 7.82
C PRO A 21 -18.32 -6.44 9.22
N CYS A 22 -17.13 -6.82 9.69
CA CYS A 22 -16.68 -6.50 11.03
C CYS A 22 -16.70 -4.97 11.05
N SER A 23 -17.66 -4.39 11.77
CA SER A 23 -17.66 -2.95 12.00
C SER A 23 -16.29 -2.61 12.54
N SER A 24 -15.57 -1.77 11.82
CA SER A 24 -14.22 -1.34 12.18
C SER A 24 -14.29 -0.57 13.49
N TRP A 25 -14.29 -1.29 14.62
CA TRP A 25 -14.19 -0.64 15.91
C TRP A 25 -12.72 -0.33 16.18
N ARG A 26 -12.39 0.94 16.14
CA ARG A 26 -11.07 1.48 16.48
C ARG A 26 -11.25 2.27 17.76
N PRO A 27 -10.41 2.08 18.79
CA PRO A 27 -10.42 2.97 19.94
C PRO A 27 -10.06 4.37 19.42
N ALA A 28 -10.97 5.32 19.62
CA ALA A 28 -10.69 6.70 19.32
C ALA A 28 -9.85 7.27 20.45
N ASP A 29 -8.63 7.72 20.17
CA ASP A 29 -7.84 8.50 21.09
C ASP A 29 -8.53 9.83 21.37
N ASP A 30 -8.46 10.33 22.60
CA ASP A 30 -8.99 11.66 22.95
C ASP A 30 -8.25 12.78 22.20
N ASP A 31 -7.00 12.53 21.78
CA ASP A 31 -6.21 13.44 20.94
C ASP A 31 -6.77 13.61 19.52
N ASP A 32 -7.61 12.69 19.03
CA ASP A 32 -8.16 12.74 17.66
C ASP A 32 -9.10 13.93 17.42
N ALA A 33 -9.71 14.47 18.50
CA ALA A 33 -10.62 15.61 18.41
C ALA A 33 -9.93 16.98 18.58
N SER A 34 -8.63 17.00 18.89
CA SER A 34 -7.93 18.22 19.30
C SER A 34 -6.94 18.69 18.22
N VAL A 35 -6.81 20.01 18.07
CA VAL A 35 -5.95 20.65 17.08
C VAL A 35 -5.04 21.68 17.74
N SER A 36 -3.74 21.56 17.52
CA SER A 36 -2.76 22.55 17.99
C SER A 36 -2.57 23.63 16.93
N ARG A 37 -2.80 24.89 17.31
CA ARG A 37 -2.70 26.05 16.42
C ARG A 37 -1.43 26.85 16.64
N SER A 38 -0.79 27.27 15.55
CA SER A 38 0.35 28.20 15.55
C SER A 38 0.10 29.30 14.52
N VAL A 39 0.42 30.55 14.90
CA VAL A 39 0.21 31.71 14.03
C VAL A 39 1.53 32.41 13.85
N PHE A 40 1.91 32.68 12.61
CA PHE A 40 3.15 33.36 12.26
C PHE A 40 2.88 34.55 11.36
N PRO A 41 3.43 35.73 11.67
CA PRO A 41 3.42 36.84 10.74
C PRO A 41 4.32 36.51 9.54
N MET A 42 3.90 37.02 8.38
CA MET A 42 4.65 36.87 7.13
C MET A 42 4.79 38.26 6.47
N ASP A 43 6.00 38.57 6.02
CA ASP A 43 6.26 39.75 5.21
C ASP A 43 6.27 39.37 3.72
N GLY A 44 5.58 40.17 2.86
CA GLY A 44 5.57 40.02 1.41
C GLY A 44 4.48 39.13 0.86
N ASP A 45 4.41 39.08 -0.46
CA ASP A 45 3.24 38.62 -1.24
C ASP A 45 3.29 37.12 -1.58
N VAL A 46 4.46 36.50 -1.45
CA VAL A 46 4.69 35.09 -1.76
C VAL A 46 5.17 34.35 -0.52
N ALA A 47 4.46 33.30 -0.15
CA ALA A 47 4.89 32.37 0.89
C ALA A 47 5.62 31.18 0.26
N TRP A 48 6.64 30.65 0.93
CA TRP A 48 7.27 29.40 0.51
C TRP A 48 7.64 28.54 1.72
N VAL A 49 7.49 27.23 1.54
CA VAL A 49 7.77 26.23 2.56
C VAL A 49 8.62 25.11 1.96
N VAL A 50 9.30 24.35 2.81
CA VAL A 50 10.04 23.16 2.41
C VAL A 50 9.34 21.94 2.98
N GLN A 51 9.15 20.90 2.16
CA GLN A 51 8.71 19.56 2.56
C GLN A 51 9.87 18.58 2.44
N ALA A 52 10.04 17.73 3.46
CA ALA A 52 10.89 16.55 3.45
C ALA A 52 10.05 15.35 3.95
N SER A 53 10.29 14.17 3.42
CA SER A 53 9.54 12.96 3.77
C SER A 53 10.45 11.74 3.83
N ASP A 54 10.04 10.70 4.56
CA ASP A 54 10.68 9.38 4.51
C ASP A 54 12.18 9.46 4.82
N LEU A 55 12.51 10.03 5.96
CA LEU A 55 13.90 10.27 6.41
C LEU A 55 14.59 8.97 6.78
N HIS A 56 13.86 8.04 7.42
CA HIS A 56 14.31 6.72 7.85
C HIS A 56 15.67 6.73 8.54
N ILE A 57 15.85 7.58 9.52
CA ILE A 57 17.05 7.57 10.37
C ILE A 57 17.20 6.19 10.98
N SER A 58 18.38 5.61 10.88
CA SER A 58 18.59 4.22 11.24
C SER A 58 19.89 4.04 12.03
N THR A 59 19.82 3.26 13.08
CA THR A 59 20.99 2.82 13.85
C THR A 59 21.98 2.05 12.98
N TYR A 60 21.48 1.34 11.96
CA TYR A 60 22.29 0.50 11.06
C TYR A 60 22.79 1.24 9.81
N ASN A 61 22.31 2.46 9.57
CA ASN A 61 22.72 3.33 8.45
C ASN A 61 22.95 4.75 8.97
N PRO A 62 24.01 4.99 9.74
CA PRO A 62 24.27 6.29 10.39
C PRO A 62 24.53 7.44 9.40
N GLU A 63 24.90 7.12 8.16
CA GLU A 63 25.07 8.09 7.06
C GLU A 63 23.78 8.87 6.76
N ARG A 64 22.60 8.28 6.98
CA ARG A 64 21.32 8.96 6.74
C ARG A 64 21.13 10.21 7.63
N ALA A 65 21.58 10.15 8.87
CA ALA A 65 21.56 11.32 9.75
C ALA A 65 22.54 12.41 9.29
N ALA A 66 23.73 12.02 8.83
CA ALA A 66 24.71 12.96 8.27
C ALA A 66 24.20 13.58 6.96
N GLU A 67 23.53 12.81 6.11
CA GLU A 67 22.89 13.31 4.90
C GLU A 67 21.72 14.26 5.22
N LEU A 68 20.91 13.97 6.25
CA LEU A 68 19.86 14.88 6.69
C LEU A 68 20.42 16.22 7.17
N ALA A 69 21.59 16.23 7.80
CA ALA A 69 22.25 17.48 8.23
C ALA A 69 22.57 18.42 7.04
N LEU A 70 22.70 17.90 5.81
CA LEU A 70 22.88 18.71 4.60
C LEU A 70 21.66 19.61 4.33
N LEU A 71 20.46 19.20 4.77
CA LEU A 71 19.27 20.03 4.66
C LEU A 71 19.46 21.41 5.31
N GLY A 72 20.23 21.49 6.39
CA GLY A 72 20.52 22.78 7.05
C GLY A 72 21.23 23.80 6.12
N THR A 73 22.11 23.34 5.24
CA THR A 73 22.78 24.23 4.26
C THR A 73 21.75 24.71 3.21
N ALA A 74 20.86 23.87 2.75
CA ALA A 74 19.78 24.24 1.82
C ALA A 74 18.83 25.24 2.48
N LEU A 75 18.41 24.99 3.73
CA LEU A 75 17.49 25.86 4.45
C LEU A 75 18.07 27.27 4.68
N ARG A 76 19.40 27.40 4.83
CA ARG A 76 20.05 28.74 4.90
C ARG A 76 19.92 29.54 3.62
N ALA A 77 19.94 28.85 2.45
CA ALA A 77 19.76 29.51 1.16
C ALA A 77 18.28 29.81 0.88
N ILE A 78 17.39 28.89 1.26
CA ILE A 78 15.95 28.97 0.99
C ILE A 78 15.25 29.89 1.98
N ARG A 79 15.57 29.81 3.27
CA ARG A 79 14.89 30.51 4.38
C ARG A 79 13.38 30.36 4.33
N PRO A 80 12.86 29.12 4.39
CA PRO A 80 11.44 28.87 4.25
C PRO A 80 10.66 29.41 5.46
N HIS A 81 9.38 29.73 5.23
CA HIS A 81 8.48 30.11 6.31
C HIS A 81 8.16 28.94 7.24
N LEU A 82 8.06 27.71 6.69
CA LEU A 82 7.85 26.48 7.43
C LEU A 82 8.70 25.36 6.84
N LEU A 83 9.09 24.39 7.68
CA LEU A 83 9.58 23.08 7.29
C LEU A 83 8.54 22.03 7.68
N LEU A 84 8.05 21.27 6.70
CA LEU A 84 7.08 20.20 6.88
C LEU A 84 7.81 18.86 6.74
N VAL A 85 7.79 18.03 7.78
CA VAL A 85 8.33 16.67 7.75
C VAL A 85 7.16 15.71 7.74
N THR A 86 6.91 15.08 6.59
CA THR A 86 5.71 14.29 6.34
C THR A 86 5.89 12.80 6.63
N GLY A 87 6.47 12.49 7.80
CA GLY A 87 6.50 11.14 8.36
C GLY A 87 7.69 10.28 7.97
N ASP A 88 7.71 9.07 8.50
CA ASP A 88 8.78 8.07 8.39
C ASP A 88 10.15 8.66 8.78
N ILE A 89 10.16 9.24 9.98
CA ILE A 89 11.32 9.89 10.57
C ILE A 89 12.40 8.88 10.88
N THR A 90 12.01 7.73 11.47
CA THR A 90 12.88 6.63 11.84
C THR A 90 12.69 5.42 10.96
N ASP A 91 13.68 4.54 10.84
CA ASP A 91 13.57 3.29 10.07
C ASP A 91 12.82 2.20 10.86
N ALA A 92 12.97 2.21 12.19
CA ALA A 92 12.30 1.31 13.13
C ALA A 92 12.36 -0.16 12.73
N LYS A 93 13.48 -0.61 12.16
CA LYS A 93 13.71 -1.99 11.69
C LYS A 93 14.99 -2.56 12.28
N ASN A 94 15.00 -3.89 12.47
CA ASN A 94 16.22 -4.60 12.83
C ASN A 94 17.23 -4.62 11.65
N GLN A 95 18.47 -5.01 11.92
CA GLN A 95 19.56 -5.07 10.92
C GLN A 95 19.19 -5.91 9.69
N GLN A 96 18.52 -7.04 9.88
CA GLN A 96 18.11 -7.95 8.79
C GLN A 96 16.83 -7.46 8.08
N ARG A 97 16.19 -6.39 8.54
CA ARG A 97 14.92 -5.86 8.03
C ARG A 97 13.77 -6.89 8.03
N THR A 98 13.81 -7.85 8.94
CA THR A 98 12.82 -8.93 9.07
C THR A 98 11.75 -8.63 10.11
N THR A 99 12.00 -7.72 11.03
CA THR A 99 11.05 -7.31 12.08
C THR A 99 11.16 -5.80 12.30
N SER A 100 10.07 -5.22 12.79
CA SER A 100 9.96 -3.80 13.09
C SER A 100 9.90 -3.59 14.60
N ARG A 101 10.60 -2.57 15.09
CA ARG A 101 10.59 -2.13 16.49
C ARG A 101 11.02 -0.68 16.58
N GLN A 102 10.55 0.02 17.60
CA GLN A 102 11.06 1.35 17.92
C GLN A 102 12.47 1.25 18.54
N ASP A 103 13.35 2.17 18.13
CA ASP A 103 14.70 2.32 18.68
C ASP A 103 14.89 3.76 19.15
N GLU A 104 15.05 3.94 20.45
CA GLU A 104 15.22 5.27 21.05
C GLU A 104 16.44 6.02 20.51
N TYR A 105 17.51 5.29 20.15
CA TYR A 105 18.70 5.89 19.59
C TYR A 105 18.46 6.60 18.24
N GLU A 106 17.57 6.07 17.40
CA GLU A 106 17.17 6.69 16.13
C GLU A 106 16.49 8.04 16.39
N TRP A 107 15.63 8.12 17.40
CA TRP A 107 14.93 9.34 17.80
C TRP A 107 15.84 10.38 18.44
N VAL A 108 16.77 9.96 19.31
CA VAL A 108 17.80 10.84 19.86
C VAL A 108 18.67 11.41 18.74
N THR A 109 19.01 10.59 17.76
CA THR A 109 19.80 11.01 16.58
C THR A 109 19.02 12.01 15.73
N TYR A 110 17.72 11.76 15.48
CA TYR A 110 16.85 12.72 14.80
C TYR A 110 16.85 14.06 15.50
N LYS A 111 16.57 14.10 16.82
CA LYS A 111 16.54 15.33 17.59
C LYS A 111 17.86 16.10 17.49
N LYS A 112 19.01 15.42 17.66
CA LYS A 112 20.33 16.03 17.54
C LYS A 112 20.57 16.60 16.14
N THR A 113 20.15 15.89 15.11
CA THR A 113 20.30 16.33 13.71
C THR A 113 19.45 17.57 13.44
N ILE A 114 18.21 17.61 13.90
CA ILE A 114 17.34 18.79 13.77
C ILE A 114 17.91 19.97 14.55
N ASP A 115 18.39 19.76 15.78
CA ASP A 115 19.02 20.83 16.56
C ASP A 115 20.25 21.39 15.84
N ALA A 116 21.06 20.56 15.19
CA ALA A 116 22.19 20.99 14.36
C ALA A 116 21.75 21.76 13.10
N ILE A 117 20.65 21.33 12.44
CA ILE A 117 20.06 22.05 11.28
C ILE A 117 19.59 23.43 11.71
N VAL A 118 18.85 23.55 12.81
CA VAL A 118 18.40 24.84 13.37
C VAL A 118 19.59 25.73 13.75
N GLY A 119 20.63 25.15 14.34
CA GLY A 119 21.86 25.85 14.69
C GLY A 119 22.58 26.46 13.49
N GLN A 120 22.35 26.02 12.27
CA GLN A 120 22.85 26.62 11.04
C GLN A 120 22.12 27.93 10.64
N GLY A 121 21.01 28.28 11.30
CA GLY A 121 20.34 29.58 11.16
C GLY A 121 19.45 29.75 9.92
N GLY A 122 19.02 28.64 9.28
CA GLY A 122 18.13 28.69 8.10
C GLY A 122 16.64 28.78 8.45
N ILE A 123 16.25 28.29 9.61
CA ILE A 123 14.86 28.23 10.09
C ILE A 123 14.81 28.25 11.61
N ASP A 124 13.76 28.85 12.16
CA ASP A 124 13.42 28.75 13.58
C ASP A 124 12.78 27.41 13.89
N LYS A 125 13.14 26.79 15.03
CA LYS A 125 12.62 25.47 15.42
C LYS A 125 11.11 25.46 15.59
N SER A 126 10.50 26.56 16.01
CA SER A 126 9.04 26.69 16.16
C SER A 126 8.28 26.59 14.82
N ARG A 127 8.97 26.79 13.70
CA ARG A 127 8.45 26.74 12.34
C ARG A 127 8.64 25.37 11.66
N ILE A 128 9.10 24.38 12.41
CA ILE A 128 9.20 22.98 11.97
C ILE A 128 7.98 22.21 12.46
N PHE A 129 7.34 21.48 11.55
CA PHE A 129 6.17 20.64 11.80
C PHE A 129 6.46 19.24 11.30
N ASP A 130 6.69 18.32 12.22
CA ASP A 130 6.89 16.90 11.95
C ASP A 130 5.64 16.10 12.34
N ILE A 131 5.25 15.14 11.52
CA ILE A 131 4.17 14.20 11.81
C ILE A 131 4.71 12.78 11.74
N ARG A 132 3.95 11.81 12.29
CA ARG A 132 4.33 10.39 12.19
C ARG A 132 4.07 9.83 10.82
N GLY A 133 4.95 8.92 10.37
CA GLY A 133 4.66 7.94 9.34
C GLY A 133 4.45 6.55 9.94
N ASN A 134 4.23 5.54 9.08
CA ASN A 134 3.97 4.19 9.53
C ASN A 134 5.16 3.58 10.28
N HIS A 135 6.39 3.88 9.91
CA HIS A 135 7.58 3.42 10.62
C HIS A 135 7.64 3.98 12.06
N ASP A 136 7.20 5.18 12.27
CA ASP A 136 7.24 5.87 13.56
C ASP A 136 6.27 5.28 14.59
N THR A 137 5.35 4.40 14.14
CA THR A 137 4.38 3.70 14.99
C THR A 137 4.58 2.19 15.05
N TYR A 138 5.56 1.63 14.36
CA TYR A 138 5.83 0.19 14.45
C TYR A 138 6.10 -0.25 15.89
N GLY A 139 5.27 -1.14 16.40
CA GLY A 139 5.40 -1.68 17.74
C GLY A 139 5.07 -0.71 18.88
N VAL A 140 4.34 0.37 18.59
CA VAL A 140 3.86 1.33 19.60
C VAL A 140 2.47 0.90 20.09
N PRO A 141 2.32 0.43 21.34
CA PRO A 141 1.04 -0.07 21.85
C PRO A 141 -0.04 1.03 21.96
N TYR A 142 0.35 2.23 22.37
CA TYR A 142 -0.53 3.39 22.50
C TYR A 142 0.29 4.68 22.45
N ARG A 143 -0.34 5.76 22.01
CA ARG A 143 0.26 7.09 21.97
C ARG A 143 0.57 7.61 23.38
N GLY A 144 1.71 8.28 23.53
CA GLY A 144 2.21 8.75 24.83
C GLY A 144 2.78 7.65 25.73
N GLY A 145 2.82 6.38 25.28
CA GLY A 145 3.40 5.27 26.01
C GLY A 145 4.92 5.24 25.96
N LYS A 146 5.54 4.33 26.72
CA LYS A 146 7.01 4.20 26.83
C LYS A 146 7.73 3.96 25.51
N LEU A 147 7.07 3.36 24.52
CA LEU A 147 7.64 3.08 23.18
C LEU A 147 7.25 4.13 22.14
N ASP A 148 6.43 5.12 22.52
CA ASP A 148 6.11 6.25 21.65
C ASP A 148 7.19 7.35 21.78
N PHE A 149 8.34 7.11 21.18
CA PHE A 149 9.44 8.05 21.23
C PHE A 149 9.18 9.33 20.43
N PHE A 150 8.27 9.31 19.47
CA PHE A 150 7.80 10.52 18.79
C PHE A 150 7.27 11.54 19.81
N SER A 151 6.46 11.11 20.76
CA SER A 151 5.90 11.98 21.81
C SER A 151 6.95 12.57 22.75
N THR A 152 8.21 12.09 22.69
CA THR A 152 9.33 12.59 23.49
C THR A 152 10.32 13.42 22.69
N TYR A 153 10.64 13.01 21.48
CA TYR A 153 11.79 13.51 20.71
C TYR A 153 11.43 14.35 19.49
N SER A 154 10.21 14.24 18.94
CA SER A 154 9.78 15.04 17.80
C SER A 154 9.79 16.54 18.09
N VAL A 155 9.86 17.37 17.06
CA VAL A 155 9.76 18.81 17.21
C VAL A 155 8.38 19.19 17.71
N ASN A 156 7.31 18.57 17.16
CA ASN A 156 5.96 18.83 17.60
C ASN A 156 5.76 18.54 19.09
N SER A 157 6.31 17.43 19.59
CA SER A 157 6.21 17.10 21.03
C SER A 157 6.93 18.12 21.91
N GLN A 158 8.09 18.64 21.50
CA GLN A 158 8.83 19.66 22.24
C GLN A 158 8.05 20.97 22.37
N PHE A 159 7.17 21.27 21.40
CA PHE A 159 6.25 22.42 21.47
C PHE A 159 4.88 22.05 22.01
N LYS A 160 4.71 20.82 22.56
CA LYS A 160 3.43 20.29 23.06
C LYS A 160 2.32 20.38 22.02
N ARG A 161 2.63 20.16 20.76
CA ARG A 161 1.68 20.09 19.66
C ARG A 161 1.08 18.67 19.62
N LEU A 162 -0.20 18.61 19.33
CA LEU A 162 -0.97 17.38 19.23
C LEU A 162 -0.78 16.71 17.86
N SER A 163 -1.44 15.58 17.62
CA SER A 163 -1.37 14.83 16.38
C SER A 163 -1.91 15.59 15.15
N THR A 164 -2.91 16.46 15.37
CA THR A 164 -3.38 17.39 14.32
C THR A 164 -2.82 18.78 14.61
N VAL A 165 -2.04 19.30 13.68
CA VAL A 165 -1.35 20.59 13.81
C VAL A 165 -1.78 21.55 12.72
N SER A 166 -2.13 22.76 13.10
CA SER A 166 -2.54 23.83 12.19
C SER A 166 -1.60 25.01 12.32
N SER A 167 -1.01 25.45 11.23
CA SER A 167 -0.21 26.66 11.19
C SER A 167 -0.75 27.64 10.17
N ILE A 168 -0.81 28.90 10.56
CA ILE A 168 -1.27 30.00 9.73
C ILE A 168 -0.14 30.99 9.50
N LEU A 169 0.13 31.28 8.25
CA LEU A 169 0.95 32.41 7.83
C LEU A 169 0.02 33.59 7.52
N LEU A 170 0.10 34.66 8.33
CA LEU A 170 -0.71 35.84 8.18
C LEU A 170 0.01 36.89 7.33
N GLN A 171 -0.61 37.31 6.27
CA GLN A 171 -0.27 38.45 5.44
C GLN A 171 -1.41 39.48 5.50
N GLY A 172 -1.15 40.75 5.14
CA GLY A 172 -2.12 41.81 5.29
C GLY A 172 -3.47 41.57 4.56
N ASP A 173 -3.43 41.01 3.34
CA ASP A 173 -4.58 40.80 2.48
C ASP A 173 -4.91 39.33 2.22
N ARG A 174 -4.11 38.38 2.73
CA ARG A 174 -4.28 36.93 2.56
C ARG A 174 -3.79 36.14 3.76
N SER A 175 -4.25 34.92 3.88
CA SER A 175 -3.77 33.97 4.89
C SER A 175 -3.50 32.60 4.26
N TYR A 176 -2.48 31.92 4.73
CA TYR A 176 -2.11 30.58 4.23
C TYR A 176 -2.14 29.59 5.37
N GLN A 177 -3.04 28.61 5.29
CA GLN A 177 -3.19 27.56 6.28
C GLN A 177 -2.46 26.31 5.84
N PHE A 178 -1.62 25.75 6.74
CA PHE A 178 -1.00 24.44 6.59
C PHE A 178 -1.51 23.56 7.72
N LEU A 179 -2.27 22.50 7.38
CA LEU A 179 -2.88 21.59 8.32
C LEU A 179 -2.20 20.21 8.21
N GLY A 180 -1.47 19.79 9.23
CA GLY A 180 -0.85 18.47 9.33
C GLY A 180 -1.78 17.48 10.04
N ILE A 181 -1.92 16.29 9.47
CA ILE A 181 -2.71 15.19 10.01
C ILE A 181 -1.85 13.96 10.24
N ASP A 182 -2.03 13.32 11.39
CA ASP A 182 -1.37 12.08 11.76
C ASP A 182 -2.40 10.94 11.71
N ASP A 183 -2.41 10.21 10.60
CA ASP A 183 -3.32 9.09 10.38
C ASP A 183 -2.68 7.74 10.70
N THR A 184 -1.62 7.74 11.47
CA THR A 184 -1.03 6.48 11.92
C THR A 184 -1.97 5.75 12.86
N MET A 185 -1.87 4.43 12.87
CA MET A 185 -2.68 3.56 13.71
C MET A 185 -2.35 3.79 15.20
N SER A 186 -3.37 3.95 16.05
CA SER A 186 -3.16 4.20 17.49
C SER A 186 -2.55 3.00 18.21
N VAL A 187 -2.86 1.78 17.73
CA VAL A 187 -2.14 0.57 18.10
C VAL A 187 -1.22 0.21 16.94
N GLY A 188 0.03 0.63 17.00
CA GLY A 188 1.03 0.34 15.98
C GLY A 188 1.43 -1.13 15.99
N ILE A 189 1.07 -1.89 14.96
CA ILE A 189 1.39 -3.30 14.82
C ILE A 189 2.83 -3.45 14.33
N ARG A 190 3.47 -4.57 14.72
CA ARG A 190 4.75 -5.00 14.18
C ARG A 190 4.57 -5.54 12.76
N PHE A 191 5.70 -5.81 12.09
CA PHE A 191 5.75 -6.40 10.76
C PHE A 191 4.60 -7.41 10.47
N PRO A 192 4.08 -7.48 9.22
CA PRO A 192 4.55 -6.77 8.03
C PRO A 192 3.85 -5.43 7.77
N ALA A 193 2.96 -5.03 8.64
CA ALA A 193 1.89 -4.09 8.40
C ALA A 193 2.14 -2.68 8.95
N ASN A 194 1.15 -1.84 8.86
CA ASN A 194 1.01 -0.40 8.99
C ASN A 194 1.26 0.34 7.66
N LEU A 195 0.91 -0.29 6.52
CA LEU A 195 0.97 0.35 5.21
C LEU A 195 -0.16 1.37 5.01
N PHE A 196 -1.24 1.25 5.79
CA PHE A 196 -2.41 2.10 5.67
C PHE A 196 -2.45 3.19 6.74
N GLY A 197 -2.88 4.38 6.32
CA GLY A 197 -3.37 5.40 7.23
C GLY A 197 -4.76 5.01 7.77
N HIS A 198 -4.99 5.29 9.03
CA HIS A 198 -6.23 4.95 9.72
C HIS A 198 -6.92 6.23 10.19
N SER A 199 -7.83 6.76 9.35
CA SER A 199 -8.67 7.89 9.73
C SER A 199 -9.73 7.46 10.75
N THR A 200 -10.11 8.37 11.66
CA THR A 200 -11.23 8.19 12.59
C THR A 200 -12.30 9.24 12.33
N ASP A 201 -13.56 8.93 12.67
CA ASP A 201 -14.65 9.92 12.54
C ASP A 201 -14.35 11.20 13.32
N LYS A 202 -13.78 11.08 14.52
CA LYS A 202 -13.42 12.23 15.37
C LYS A 202 -12.36 13.11 14.69
N ARG A 203 -11.33 12.48 14.09
CA ARG A 203 -10.24 13.22 13.41
C ARG A 203 -10.75 13.88 12.14
N ILE A 204 -11.54 13.19 11.33
CA ILE A 204 -12.16 13.76 10.12
C ILE A 204 -13.00 14.99 10.48
N GLU A 205 -13.80 14.92 11.54
CA GLU A 205 -14.58 16.05 12.01
C GLU A 205 -13.70 17.19 12.55
N ALA A 206 -12.66 16.88 13.33
CA ALA A 206 -11.72 17.91 13.82
C ALA A 206 -11.02 18.64 12.67
N VAL A 207 -10.60 17.90 11.63
CA VAL A 207 -10.00 18.45 10.41
C VAL A 207 -11.01 19.35 9.67
N ASN A 208 -12.25 18.89 9.50
CA ASN A 208 -13.31 19.67 8.89
C ASN A 208 -13.56 20.99 9.63
N LEU A 209 -13.73 20.93 10.95
CA LEU A 209 -13.95 22.09 11.79
C LEU A 209 -12.77 23.07 11.76
N GLU A 210 -11.52 22.57 11.74
CA GLU A 210 -10.32 23.42 11.70
C GLU A 210 -10.18 24.14 10.35
N LEU A 211 -10.44 23.44 9.23
CA LEU A 211 -10.42 24.05 7.91
C LEU A 211 -11.52 25.13 7.77
N GLN A 212 -12.68 24.91 8.41
CA GLN A 212 -13.77 25.87 8.44
C GLN A 212 -13.51 27.04 9.38
N TYR A 213 -12.87 26.80 10.53
CA TYR A 213 -12.59 27.80 11.56
C TYR A 213 -11.88 29.03 10.98
N TRP A 214 -10.80 28.83 10.23
CA TRP A 214 -10.04 29.93 9.67
C TRP A 214 -10.77 30.65 8.53
N THR A 215 -11.53 29.91 7.74
CA THR A 215 -12.37 30.51 6.69
C THR A 215 -13.41 31.47 7.28
N ASN A 216 -14.05 31.07 8.37
CA ASN A 216 -15.10 31.85 9.00
C ASN A 216 -14.57 33.04 9.85
N ARG A 217 -13.32 32.94 10.33
CA ARG A 217 -12.72 33.95 11.19
C ARG A 217 -11.87 34.96 10.46
N SER A 218 -11.36 34.61 9.29
CA SER A 218 -10.52 35.48 8.49
C SER A 218 -11.36 36.43 7.66
N ASN A 219 -11.02 37.74 7.70
CA ASN A 219 -11.60 38.74 6.82
C ASN A 219 -10.96 38.75 5.43
N VAL A 220 -9.95 37.91 5.21
CA VAL A 220 -9.19 37.82 3.96
C VAL A 220 -9.23 36.39 3.42
N PRO A 221 -9.04 36.18 2.11
CA PRO A 221 -9.01 34.83 1.54
C PRO A 221 -7.97 33.94 2.20
N VAL A 222 -8.35 32.69 2.49
CA VAL A 222 -7.49 31.66 3.10
C VAL A 222 -7.17 30.59 2.07
N THR A 223 -5.91 30.43 1.69
CA THR A 223 -5.43 29.31 0.89
C THR A 223 -5.05 28.18 1.83
N LYS A 224 -5.57 26.99 1.59
CA LYS A 224 -5.43 25.84 2.48
C LYS A 224 -4.59 24.74 1.82
N VAL A 225 -3.54 24.31 2.51
CA VAL A 225 -2.71 23.14 2.15
C VAL A 225 -2.77 22.16 3.32
N VAL A 226 -3.11 20.93 3.03
CA VAL A 226 -3.09 19.85 4.03
C VAL A 226 -1.88 18.97 3.77
N PHE A 227 -1.27 18.45 4.83
CA PHE A 227 -0.17 17.51 4.70
C PHE A 227 -0.34 16.32 5.65
N GLY A 228 0.02 15.15 5.18
CA GLY A 228 -0.04 13.88 5.90
C GLY A 228 1.12 12.99 5.48
N HIS A 229 1.16 11.75 5.96
CA HIS A 229 2.13 10.78 5.50
C HIS A 229 1.58 9.92 4.36
N PHE A 230 0.39 9.38 4.54
CA PHE A 230 -0.20 8.41 3.62
C PHE A 230 -0.88 9.08 2.42
N PRO A 231 -0.69 8.55 1.20
CA PRO A 231 -1.57 8.89 0.08
C PRO A 231 -3.03 8.53 0.39
N MET A 232 -3.99 9.24 -0.21
CA MET A 232 -5.43 8.98 -0.04
C MET A 232 -5.81 7.56 -0.43
N SER A 233 -5.15 6.99 -1.44
CA SER A 233 -5.33 5.61 -1.90
C SER A 233 -4.92 4.56 -0.85
N PHE A 234 -4.04 4.93 0.08
CA PHE A 234 -3.58 4.11 1.22
C PHE A 234 -4.16 4.58 2.56
N THR A 235 -5.14 5.46 2.56
CA THR A 235 -5.84 5.89 3.77
C THR A 235 -7.18 5.17 3.86
N ALA A 236 -7.33 4.35 4.91
CA ALA A 236 -8.56 3.61 5.16
C ALA A 236 -9.70 4.55 5.57
N SER A 237 -10.92 4.18 5.21
CA SER A 237 -12.12 4.90 5.63
C SER A 237 -12.30 4.86 7.15
N SER A 238 -12.99 5.87 7.70
CA SER A 238 -13.33 5.91 9.13
C SER A 238 -14.36 4.83 9.50
N GLU A 239 -14.73 4.77 10.79
CA GLU A 239 -15.71 3.82 11.33
C GLU A 239 -17.08 3.90 10.62
N LYS A 240 -17.48 5.10 10.19
CA LYS A 240 -18.72 5.35 9.42
C LYS A 240 -18.53 5.35 7.92
N GLY A 241 -17.36 4.94 7.44
CA GLY A 241 -17.04 4.91 6.00
C GLY A 241 -16.76 6.30 5.42
N GLN A 242 -16.45 7.31 6.25
CA GLN A 242 -16.07 8.64 5.74
C GLN A 242 -14.62 8.63 5.27
N ARG A 243 -14.33 9.49 4.28
CA ARG A 243 -12.98 9.69 3.72
C ARG A 243 -12.66 11.18 3.66
N TYR A 244 -11.37 11.52 3.76
CA TYR A 244 -10.90 12.91 3.73
C TYR A 244 -11.21 13.62 2.43
N GLU A 245 -11.22 12.92 1.29
CA GLU A 245 -11.44 13.51 -0.02
C GLU A 245 -12.72 14.35 -0.06
N SER A 246 -13.79 13.86 0.57
CA SER A 246 -15.07 14.56 0.65
C SER A 246 -15.00 15.84 1.50
N VAL A 247 -14.21 15.84 2.56
CA VAL A 247 -13.97 17.00 3.42
C VAL A 247 -13.07 18.00 2.71
N PHE A 248 -11.99 17.56 2.12
CA PHE A 248 -11.04 18.42 1.43
C PHE A 248 -11.69 19.14 0.25
N ALA A 249 -12.50 18.43 -0.53
CA ALA A 249 -13.29 19.04 -1.60
C ALA A 249 -14.26 20.10 -1.04
N ARG A 250 -15.06 19.77 -0.02
CA ARG A 250 -16.02 20.71 0.59
C ARG A 250 -15.33 21.96 1.13
N GLN A 251 -14.16 21.81 1.72
CA GLN A 251 -13.39 22.92 2.29
C GLN A 251 -12.48 23.62 1.28
N SER A 252 -12.52 23.23 -0.01
CA SER A 252 -11.77 23.81 -1.12
C SER A 252 -10.29 23.96 -0.80
N ILE A 253 -9.63 22.86 -0.37
CA ILE A 253 -8.19 22.90 -0.19
C ILE A 253 -7.50 23.01 -1.55
N SER A 254 -6.33 23.64 -1.60
CA SER A 254 -5.55 23.76 -2.84
C SER A 254 -4.75 22.50 -3.12
N ALA A 255 -4.17 21.90 -2.08
CA ALA A 255 -3.35 20.69 -2.22
C ALA A 255 -3.31 19.86 -0.94
N TYR A 256 -3.12 18.54 -1.14
CA TYR A 256 -2.71 17.59 -0.13
C TYR A 256 -1.29 17.10 -0.44
N LEU A 257 -0.40 17.19 0.53
CA LEU A 257 1.00 16.76 0.44
C LEU A 257 1.21 15.49 1.24
N CYS A 258 1.83 14.47 0.62
CA CYS A 258 2.10 13.21 1.31
C CYS A 258 3.50 12.67 0.98
N GLY A 259 3.88 11.54 1.57
CA GLY A 259 5.06 10.73 1.32
C GLY A 259 4.70 9.26 1.16
N HIS A 260 5.41 8.36 1.87
CA HIS A 260 5.14 6.92 1.98
C HIS A 260 5.57 6.06 0.78
N LEU A 261 5.24 6.46 -0.45
CA LEU A 261 5.62 5.72 -1.66
C LEU A 261 6.96 6.25 -2.18
N HIS A 262 8.03 5.57 -1.85
CA HIS A 262 9.38 6.04 -2.16
C HIS A 262 9.63 6.25 -3.66
N ALA A 263 10.52 7.17 -4.01
CA ALA A 263 10.86 7.55 -5.39
C ALA A 263 11.31 6.38 -6.29
N LYS A 264 11.72 5.25 -5.72
CA LYS A 264 11.99 4.00 -6.44
C LYS A 264 10.74 3.38 -7.05
N VAL A 265 9.57 3.64 -6.48
CA VAL A 265 8.29 3.12 -6.99
C VAL A 265 7.83 3.94 -8.19
N SER A 266 7.88 5.27 -8.07
CA SER A 266 7.69 6.20 -9.18
C SER A 266 8.30 7.56 -8.81
N LYS A 267 8.80 8.31 -9.80
CA LYS A 267 9.44 9.61 -9.56
C LYS A 267 8.46 10.75 -9.31
N GLN A 268 7.25 10.63 -9.84
CA GLN A 268 6.20 11.65 -9.70
C GLN A 268 4.87 10.95 -9.59
N LEU A 269 4.24 11.03 -8.43
CA LEU A 269 2.94 10.48 -8.14
C LEU A 269 2.02 11.63 -7.76
N TRP A 270 1.12 11.99 -8.70
CA TRP A 270 0.18 13.08 -8.56
C TRP A 270 -1.21 12.60 -8.91
N ARG A 271 -2.20 13.06 -8.15
CA ARG A 271 -3.60 12.82 -8.45
C ARG A 271 -4.38 14.13 -8.39
N TYR A 272 -5.20 14.35 -9.38
CA TYR A 272 -6.22 15.39 -9.37
C TYR A 272 -7.53 14.79 -8.91
N HIS A 273 -8.04 15.25 -7.79
CA HIS A 273 -9.32 14.84 -7.24
C HIS A 273 -10.40 15.79 -7.75
N GLU A 274 -11.40 15.26 -8.47
CA GLU A 274 -12.60 15.98 -8.85
C GLU A 274 -13.79 15.30 -8.18
N ILE A 275 -14.48 16.01 -7.30
CA ILE A 275 -15.58 15.48 -6.51
C ILE A 275 -16.80 16.36 -6.75
N ARG A 276 -17.93 15.74 -7.08
CA ARG A 276 -19.22 16.41 -7.14
C ARG A 276 -19.83 16.43 -5.75
N THR A 277 -20.10 17.61 -5.23
CA THR A 277 -20.85 17.76 -3.97
C THR A 277 -22.34 17.53 -4.21
N ALA A 278 -23.08 17.26 -3.11
CA ALA A 278 -24.53 17.04 -3.17
C ALA A 278 -25.32 18.23 -3.80
N GLU A 279 -24.72 19.41 -3.82
CA GLU A 279 -25.29 20.65 -4.42
C GLU A 279 -24.88 20.85 -5.89
N ASP A 280 -24.38 19.80 -6.54
CA ASP A 280 -23.89 19.79 -7.94
C ASP A 280 -22.70 20.75 -8.20
N HIS A 281 -22.09 21.26 -7.14
CA HIS A 281 -20.85 22.02 -7.28
C HIS A 281 -19.67 21.07 -7.46
N LYS A 282 -18.89 21.29 -8.51
CA LYS A 282 -17.62 20.61 -8.70
C LYS A 282 -16.58 21.22 -7.77
N SER A 283 -15.97 20.39 -6.96
CA SER A 283 -14.85 20.77 -6.13
C SER A 283 -13.65 19.90 -6.44
N SER A 284 -12.46 20.47 -6.39
CA SER A 284 -11.25 19.76 -6.81
C SER A 284 -10.04 20.21 -6.00
N PHE A 285 -9.07 19.30 -5.87
CA PHE A 285 -7.77 19.60 -5.28
C PHE A 285 -6.71 18.65 -5.84
N TRP A 286 -5.46 19.04 -5.68
CA TRP A 286 -4.31 18.21 -6.03
C TRP A 286 -3.82 17.39 -4.85
N GLU A 287 -3.41 16.17 -5.12
CA GLU A 287 -2.63 15.33 -4.24
C GLU A 287 -1.24 15.14 -4.86
N TRP A 288 -0.19 15.50 -4.08
CA TRP A 288 1.20 15.41 -4.53
C TRP A 288 2.04 14.65 -3.52
N GLU A 289 2.49 13.47 -3.92
CA GLU A 289 3.44 12.70 -3.15
C GLU A 289 4.85 13.25 -3.36
N LEU A 290 5.64 13.27 -2.30
CA LEU A 290 7.06 13.52 -2.35
C LEU A 290 7.79 12.19 -2.12
N GLY A 291 8.72 11.84 -3.01
CA GLY A 291 9.58 10.68 -2.83
C GLY A 291 10.47 10.81 -1.59
N ASP A 292 11.23 9.77 -1.31
CA ASP A 292 11.97 9.60 -0.08
C ASP A 292 13.25 10.45 0.02
N TRP A 293 13.56 10.92 1.23
CA TRP A 293 14.85 11.49 1.56
C TRP A 293 15.94 10.42 1.65
N LYS A 294 15.66 9.28 2.26
CA LYS A 294 16.65 8.25 2.64
C LYS A 294 17.53 7.73 1.51
N ASP A 295 16.99 7.59 0.31
CA ASP A 295 17.72 7.04 -0.84
C ASP A 295 17.93 8.09 -1.95
N SER A 296 17.01 9.06 -2.05
CA SER A 296 16.96 10.04 -3.14
C SER A 296 17.35 11.45 -2.69
N ARG A 297 17.36 11.73 -1.38
CA ARG A 297 17.57 13.07 -0.78
C ARG A 297 16.67 14.12 -1.44
N LEU A 298 15.42 13.72 -1.68
CA LEU A 298 14.44 14.56 -2.34
C LEU A 298 13.79 15.51 -1.33
N MET A 299 13.69 16.78 -1.68
CA MET A 299 12.91 17.78 -0.96
C MET A 299 12.07 18.58 -1.94
N ARG A 300 10.94 19.09 -1.47
CA ARG A 300 10.06 19.98 -2.23
C ARG A 300 10.13 21.38 -1.70
N ILE A 301 10.30 22.36 -2.59
CA ILE A 301 10.08 23.77 -2.29
C ILE A 301 8.72 24.12 -2.88
N LEU A 302 7.75 24.44 -2.03
CA LEU A 302 6.38 24.80 -2.42
C LEU A 302 6.17 26.29 -2.13
N ALA A 303 5.62 27.02 -3.09
CA ALA A 303 5.29 28.43 -2.94
C ALA A 303 3.80 28.67 -3.18
N ILE A 304 3.24 29.69 -2.49
CA ILE A 304 1.89 30.18 -2.67
C ILE A 304 2.00 31.66 -3.03
N ASP A 305 1.51 32.00 -4.24
CA ASP A 305 1.54 33.35 -4.80
C ASP A 305 0.11 33.76 -5.22
N GLY A 306 -0.47 34.69 -4.49
CA GLY A 306 -1.83 35.14 -4.76
C GLY A 306 -2.90 34.05 -4.64
N GLY A 307 -2.63 32.99 -3.88
CA GLY A 307 -3.49 31.82 -3.73
C GLY A 307 -3.14 30.65 -4.67
N ALA A 308 -2.36 30.88 -5.71
CA ALA A 308 -1.89 29.82 -6.59
C ALA A 308 -0.72 29.07 -5.97
N VAL A 309 -0.75 27.73 -6.02
CA VAL A 309 0.29 26.86 -5.47
C VAL A 309 1.21 26.37 -6.60
N SER A 310 2.51 26.53 -6.40
CA SER A 310 3.56 26.05 -7.30
C SER A 310 4.63 25.34 -6.51
N PHE A 311 5.33 24.36 -7.11
CA PHE A 311 6.41 23.69 -6.43
C PHE A 311 7.51 23.21 -7.38
N ILE A 312 8.65 22.86 -6.81
CA ILE A 312 9.76 22.18 -7.46
C ILE A 312 10.31 21.12 -6.50
N ASP A 313 10.54 19.92 -7.03
CA ASP A 313 11.20 18.83 -6.32
C ASP A 313 12.69 18.85 -6.66
N HIS A 314 13.53 18.84 -5.63
CA HIS A 314 14.97 19.00 -5.77
C HIS A 314 15.72 17.87 -5.06
N THR A 315 16.62 17.19 -5.77
CA THR A 315 17.52 16.21 -5.18
C THR A 315 18.77 16.91 -4.64
N LEU A 316 18.96 16.87 -3.32
CA LEU A 316 20.10 17.50 -2.67
C LEU A 316 21.32 16.57 -2.74
N LYS A 317 22.36 16.97 -3.47
CA LYS A 317 23.62 16.19 -3.59
C LYS A 317 24.58 16.51 -2.44
N GLN A 318 25.29 17.64 -2.50
CA GLN A 318 26.20 18.10 -1.45
C GLN A 318 25.79 19.48 -0.91
N ALA A 319 25.31 20.35 -1.79
CA ALA A 319 24.76 21.66 -1.48
C ALA A 319 23.58 21.94 -2.40
N LEU A 320 22.75 22.91 -2.04
CA LEU A 320 21.67 23.37 -2.90
C LEU A 320 22.29 23.98 -4.17
N GLU A 321 22.07 23.35 -5.31
CA GLU A 321 22.25 24.00 -6.62
C GLU A 321 21.24 25.13 -6.75
N THR A 322 21.54 26.14 -7.57
CA THR A 322 20.58 27.23 -7.79
C THR A 322 19.23 26.70 -8.22
N SER A 323 18.21 26.90 -7.40
CA SER A 323 16.83 26.43 -7.64
C SER A 323 15.97 27.60 -8.10
N ILE A 324 15.22 27.39 -9.19
CA ILE A 324 14.39 28.39 -9.84
C ILE A 324 12.94 27.90 -9.79
N LEU A 325 12.08 28.58 -9.01
CA LEU A 325 10.67 28.27 -8.90
C LEU A 325 9.86 29.46 -9.44
N VAL A 326 9.23 29.28 -10.60
CA VAL A 326 8.27 30.26 -11.13
C VAL A 326 6.97 30.13 -10.35
N THR A 327 6.54 31.17 -9.68
CA THR A 327 5.32 31.17 -8.88
C THR A 327 4.13 31.72 -9.68
N TYR A 328 4.38 32.62 -10.62
CA TYR A 328 3.39 33.12 -11.56
C TYR A 328 4.04 33.47 -12.91
N PRO A 329 3.43 33.15 -14.06
CA PRO A 329 2.20 32.39 -14.25
C PRO A 329 2.35 30.96 -13.77
N THR A 330 1.24 30.41 -13.24
CA THR A 330 1.23 29.05 -12.68
C THR A 330 1.34 28.01 -13.80
N ASP A 331 2.02 26.90 -13.50
CA ASP A 331 2.06 25.75 -14.40
C ASP A 331 0.65 25.23 -14.66
N SER A 332 0.22 25.22 -15.92
CA SER A 332 -1.12 24.80 -16.29
C SER A 332 -1.42 23.33 -15.96
N ARG A 333 -0.37 22.50 -15.75
CA ARG A 333 -0.51 21.11 -15.35
C ARG A 333 -0.91 20.95 -13.88
N SER A 334 -0.66 21.95 -13.04
CA SER A 334 -0.96 21.93 -11.60
C SER A 334 -2.05 22.94 -11.16
N MET A 335 -2.78 23.51 -12.11
CA MET A 335 -3.89 24.41 -11.83
C MET A 335 -5.13 23.69 -11.31
N ASN A 336 -5.94 24.36 -10.50
CA ASN A 336 -7.27 23.90 -10.09
C ASN A 336 -8.35 24.47 -11.01
N ILE A 337 -9.29 23.64 -11.47
CA ILE A 337 -10.37 24.06 -12.40
C ILE A 337 -11.31 25.10 -11.75
N LEU A 338 -11.49 25.02 -10.43
CA LEU A 338 -12.40 25.91 -9.69
C LEU A 338 -11.91 27.35 -9.57
N ASP A 339 -10.61 27.56 -9.73
CA ASP A 339 -10.05 28.90 -9.70
C ASP A 339 -10.42 29.72 -10.96
N SER A 340 -10.97 29.07 -12.01
CA SER A 340 -11.30 29.73 -13.26
C SER A 340 -12.38 30.82 -13.12
N GLU A 341 -13.36 30.68 -12.21
CA GLU A 341 -14.37 31.69 -11.93
C GLU A 341 -13.87 32.86 -11.08
N LYS A 342 -12.85 32.59 -10.25
CA LYS A 342 -12.17 33.58 -9.40
C LYS A 342 -10.82 34.02 -9.97
N TRP A 343 -10.45 33.49 -11.14
CA TRP A 343 -9.17 33.77 -11.76
C TRP A 343 -9.11 35.21 -12.24
N SER A 344 -8.30 36.02 -11.62
CA SER A 344 -7.96 37.33 -12.14
C SER A 344 -6.65 37.24 -12.89
N MET A 345 -6.65 37.56 -14.15
CA MET A 345 -5.46 37.65 -14.98
C MET A 345 -4.53 38.74 -14.43
N ARG A 346 -3.30 38.36 -14.14
CA ARG A 346 -2.26 39.26 -13.64
C ARG A 346 -1.26 39.57 -14.77
N ASN A 347 -0.74 40.77 -14.77
CA ASN A 347 0.24 41.25 -15.75
C ASN A 347 1.65 41.26 -15.16
N ASP A 348 2.02 40.21 -14.45
CA ASP A 348 3.32 40.05 -13.82
C ASP A 348 3.86 38.64 -14.01
N ILE A 349 5.17 38.51 -13.93
CA ILE A 349 5.91 37.24 -13.80
C ILE A 349 6.64 37.27 -12.48
N ASN A 350 6.44 36.27 -11.65
CA ASN A 350 7.09 36.11 -10.35
C ASN A 350 7.91 34.83 -10.31
N VAL A 351 9.14 34.94 -9.85
CA VAL A 351 10.08 33.82 -9.79
C VAL A 351 10.87 33.88 -8.48
N LEU A 352 10.86 32.79 -7.73
CA LEU A 352 11.75 32.60 -6.58
C LEU A 352 13.05 31.94 -7.05
N ILE A 353 14.19 32.54 -6.72
CA ILE A 353 15.51 31.99 -7.04
C ILE A 353 16.29 31.81 -5.75
N PHE A 354 16.60 30.57 -5.41
CA PHE A 354 17.36 30.19 -4.23
C PHE A 354 18.75 29.78 -4.66
N SER A 355 19.75 30.56 -4.24
CA SER A 355 21.15 30.33 -4.60
C SER A 355 22.11 30.77 -3.49
N HIS A 356 23.22 30.08 -3.35
CA HIS A 356 24.36 30.52 -2.53
C HIS A 356 25.21 31.55 -3.26
N GLN A 357 25.08 31.67 -4.58
CA GLN A 357 25.82 32.58 -5.42
C GLN A 357 25.03 33.87 -5.68
N VAL A 358 25.75 34.95 -5.90
CA VAL A 358 25.14 36.21 -6.31
C VAL A 358 24.61 36.08 -7.75
N ILE A 359 23.38 36.45 -7.98
CA ILE A 359 22.75 36.41 -9.30
C ILE A 359 22.99 37.76 -10.00
N ARG A 360 23.51 37.69 -11.25
CA ARG A 360 23.80 38.89 -12.06
C ARG A 360 22.63 39.27 -12.97
N ASN A 361 22.03 38.27 -13.62
CA ASN A 361 20.96 38.53 -14.57
C ASN A 361 19.94 37.41 -14.53
N VAL A 362 18.66 37.77 -14.70
CA VAL A 362 17.52 36.84 -14.79
C VAL A 362 16.65 37.26 -15.96
N SER A 363 16.33 36.32 -16.85
CA SER A 363 15.34 36.51 -17.91
C SER A 363 14.38 35.36 -18.02
N ALA A 364 13.13 35.66 -18.36
CA ALA A 364 12.12 34.66 -18.73
C ALA A 364 11.94 34.65 -20.24
N ARG A 365 11.90 33.46 -20.84
CA ARG A 365 11.59 33.28 -22.26
C ARG A 365 10.26 32.60 -22.42
N VAL A 366 9.43 33.15 -23.27
CA VAL A 366 8.16 32.58 -23.66
C VAL A 366 8.29 31.89 -25.01
N PHE A 367 7.77 30.68 -25.10
CA PHE A 367 7.80 29.85 -26.29
C PHE A 367 6.38 29.56 -26.77
N ASP A 368 6.15 29.47 -28.08
CA ASP A 368 4.88 29.02 -28.68
C ASP A 368 5.05 27.60 -29.26
N SER A 369 4.35 26.62 -28.69
CA SER A 369 4.36 25.24 -29.14
C SER A 369 3.79 25.04 -30.56
N HIS A 370 2.92 25.92 -31.00
CA HIS A 370 2.36 25.90 -32.36
C HIS A 370 3.35 26.38 -33.43
N SER A 371 4.45 27.01 -33.01
CA SER A 371 5.52 27.53 -33.89
C SER A 371 6.84 26.82 -33.63
N GLU A 372 6.82 25.51 -33.46
CA GLU A 372 8.03 24.70 -33.23
C GLU A 372 8.87 25.17 -32.00
N PHE A 373 8.20 25.60 -30.95
CA PHE A 373 8.83 26.17 -29.74
C PHE A 373 9.76 27.36 -30.02
N LYS A 374 9.43 28.18 -30.99
CA LYS A 374 10.14 29.44 -31.19
C LYS A 374 9.94 30.40 -30.00
N ILE A 375 10.99 31.15 -29.70
CA ILE A 375 10.94 32.20 -28.68
C ILE A 375 10.05 33.30 -29.21
N VAL A 376 8.97 33.63 -28.47
CA VAL A 376 8.05 34.72 -28.77
C VAL A 376 8.56 35.99 -28.12
N GLU A 377 9.03 35.93 -26.88
CA GLU A 377 9.46 37.08 -26.13
C GLU A 377 10.56 36.67 -25.10
N GLU A 378 11.49 37.57 -24.82
CA GLU A 378 12.42 37.49 -23.71
C GLU A 378 12.24 38.70 -22.80
N ILE A 379 11.95 38.43 -21.51
CA ILE A 379 11.55 39.43 -20.52
C ILE A 379 12.58 39.45 -19.40
N PRO A 380 13.30 40.56 -19.15
CA PRO A 380 14.22 40.65 -18.03
C PRO A 380 13.44 40.77 -16.71
N LEU A 381 13.87 40.02 -15.67
CA LEU A 381 13.31 40.10 -14.33
C LEU A 381 14.24 40.89 -13.40
N GLN A 382 13.64 41.64 -12.49
CA GLN A 382 14.34 42.44 -11.50
C GLN A 382 14.12 41.90 -10.10
N LEU A 383 15.14 41.93 -9.25
CA LEU A 383 15.01 41.57 -7.85
C LEU A 383 14.10 42.57 -7.15
N VAL A 384 13.08 42.07 -6.45
CA VAL A 384 12.17 42.90 -5.65
C VAL A 384 12.95 43.44 -4.43
N ALA A 385 13.15 44.75 -4.40
CA ALA A 385 13.77 45.40 -3.27
C ALA A 385 12.91 45.23 -1.99
N SER A 386 13.51 44.72 -0.93
CA SER A 386 12.85 44.58 0.37
C SER A 386 13.66 45.33 1.43
N THR A 387 13.00 46.07 2.30
CA THR A 387 13.58 46.77 3.43
C THR A 387 13.99 45.81 4.56
N VAL A 388 13.49 44.57 4.57
CA VAL A 388 13.69 43.60 5.64
C VAL A 388 14.19 42.29 5.02
N THR A 389 15.51 42.16 4.85
CA THR A 389 16.21 40.94 4.44
C THR A 389 16.06 40.51 2.95
N HIS A 390 17.14 39.87 2.43
CA HIS A 390 17.22 39.37 1.06
C HIS A 390 16.03 38.46 0.69
N ARG A 391 15.07 38.99 -0.06
CA ARG A 391 13.99 38.20 -0.64
C ARG A 391 14.49 37.57 -1.94
N PRO A 392 14.27 36.28 -2.15
CA PRO A 392 14.68 35.60 -3.39
C PRO A 392 13.69 35.82 -4.55
N LEU A 393 12.83 36.85 -4.49
CA LEU A 393 11.77 37.11 -5.44
C LEU A 393 12.24 38.03 -6.57
N TYR A 394 12.14 37.55 -7.80
CA TYR A 394 12.37 38.30 -9.03
C TYR A 394 11.02 38.53 -9.72
N HIS A 395 10.83 39.74 -10.22
CA HIS A 395 9.56 40.20 -10.78
C HIS A 395 9.77 40.90 -12.11
N ALA A 396 8.83 40.73 -13.03
CA ALA A 396 8.70 41.53 -14.25
C ALA A 396 7.23 41.82 -14.56
N LYS A 397 6.95 42.97 -15.14
CA LYS A 397 5.67 43.23 -15.76
C LYS A 397 5.68 42.81 -17.22
N TRP A 398 4.58 42.24 -17.68
CA TRP A 398 4.37 41.83 -19.07
C TRP A 398 2.92 42.07 -19.48
N ASN A 399 2.62 41.89 -20.75
CA ASN A 399 1.24 41.93 -21.21
C ASN A 399 0.67 40.53 -21.36
N ALA A 400 -0.04 40.07 -20.36
CA ALA A 400 -0.62 38.72 -20.32
C ALA A 400 -1.70 38.49 -21.40
N GLU A 401 -2.37 39.58 -21.87
CA GLU A 401 -3.39 39.51 -22.94
C GLU A 401 -2.83 38.90 -24.23
N ASN A 402 -1.54 39.12 -24.54
CA ASN A 402 -0.91 38.60 -25.73
C ASN A 402 -0.81 37.05 -25.73
N TYR A 403 -1.01 36.41 -24.57
CA TYR A 403 -0.87 34.98 -24.36
C TYR A 403 -2.19 34.25 -24.09
N ARG A 404 -3.32 34.88 -24.35
CA ARG A 404 -4.63 34.20 -24.36
C ARG A 404 -4.67 33.11 -25.40
N SER A 405 -5.13 31.93 -25.02
CA SER A 405 -5.23 30.78 -25.91
C SER A 405 -6.35 29.83 -25.48
N SER A 406 -7.00 29.20 -26.47
CA SER A 406 -7.92 28.10 -26.20
C SER A 406 -7.23 26.85 -25.63
N SER A 407 -5.92 26.66 -25.91
CA SER A 407 -5.10 25.53 -25.41
C SER A 407 -4.31 25.96 -24.18
N ALA A 408 -4.41 25.18 -23.12
CA ALA A 408 -3.64 25.35 -21.88
C ALA A 408 -2.14 25.03 -22.03
N THR A 409 -1.73 24.43 -23.14
CA THR A 409 -0.35 23.99 -23.41
C THR A 409 0.28 24.69 -24.61
N ARG A 410 -0.35 25.77 -25.11
CA ARG A 410 0.20 26.51 -26.25
C ARG A 410 1.47 27.27 -25.88
N TYR A 411 1.44 28.03 -24.79
CA TYR A 411 2.56 28.86 -24.38
C TYR A 411 3.32 28.21 -23.25
N TRP A 412 4.65 28.30 -23.33
CA TRP A 412 5.59 27.71 -22.36
C TRP A 412 6.54 28.77 -21.86
N LEU A 413 6.89 28.70 -20.58
CA LEU A 413 7.82 29.62 -19.92
C LEU A 413 9.05 28.85 -19.43
N GLN A 414 10.22 29.46 -19.62
CA GLN A 414 11.47 29.01 -19.04
C GLN A 414 12.27 30.21 -18.53
N VAL A 415 12.84 30.11 -17.35
CA VAL A 415 13.63 31.16 -16.72
C VAL A 415 15.09 30.80 -16.82
N PHE A 416 15.90 31.79 -17.20
CA PHE A 416 17.34 31.69 -17.32
C PHE A 416 17.99 32.62 -16.30
N VAL A 417 19.00 32.11 -15.60
CA VAL A 417 19.74 32.78 -14.55
C VAL A 417 21.21 32.76 -14.90
N LEU A 418 21.86 33.89 -14.75
CA LEU A 418 23.31 34.02 -14.86
C LEU A 418 23.88 34.39 -13.49
N ASP A 419 24.75 33.57 -12.92
CA ASP A 419 25.37 33.83 -11.65
C ASP A 419 26.64 34.70 -11.75
N SER A 420 27.26 35.01 -10.60
CA SER A 420 28.48 35.83 -10.53
C SER A 420 29.70 35.15 -11.17
N HIS A 421 29.70 33.83 -11.32
CA HIS A 421 30.76 33.04 -11.94
C HIS A 421 30.59 32.88 -13.46
N GLY A 422 29.47 33.40 -14.02
CA GLY A 422 29.15 33.26 -15.44
C GLY A 422 28.46 31.93 -15.79
N LEU A 423 28.04 31.14 -14.78
CA LEU A 423 27.28 29.91 -14.99
C LEU A 423 25.83 30.25 -15.40
N LYS A 424 25.41 29.70 -16.51
CA LYS A 424 24.02 29.79 -16.99
C LYS A 424 23.22 28.63 -16.48
N ILE A 425 22.14 28.91 -15.74
CA ILE A 425 21.23 27.93 -15.16
C ILE A 425 19.84 28.23 -15.72
N SER A 426 19.08 27.21 -16.05
CA SER A 426 17.70 27.38 -16.53
C SER A 426 16.73 26.56 -15.70
N SER A 427 15.50 27.06 -15.55
CA SER A 427 14.39 26.27 -15.00
C SER A 427 13.94 25.18 -15.97
N GLU A 428 13.10 24.26 -15.49
CA GLU A 428 12.29 23.43 -16.38
C GLU A 428 11.42 24.33 -17.26
N GLN A 429 11.25 23.93 -18.51
CA GLN A 429 10.30 24.53 -19.43
C GLN A 429 8.90 24.00 -19.11
N ARG A 430 7.93 24.89 -18.83
CA ARG A 430 6.61 24.51 -18.39
C ARG A 430 5.49 25.27 -19.07
N PRO A 431 4.37 24.62 -19.36
CA PRO A 431 3.22 25.30 -19.97
C PRO A 431 2.54 26.20 -18.95
N PHE A 432 1.92 27.27 -19.44
CA PHE A 432 1.11 28.15 -18.61
C PHE A 432 -0.15 28.60 -19.33
N SER A 433 -1.15 28.99 -18.55
CA SER A 433 -2.39 29.59 -19.05
C SER A 433 -2.69 30.85 -18.27
N VAL A 434 -2.82 31.98 -18.97
CA VAL A 434 -3.24 33.27 -18.37
C VAL A 434 -4.72 33.33 -18.08
N GLU A 435 -5.52 32.43 -18.65
CA GLU A 435 -6.97 32.33 -18.47
C GLU A 435 -7.38 31.25 -17.42
N GLY A 436 -6.44 30.69 -16.68
CA GLY A 436 -6.74 29.67 -15.67
C GLY A 436 -7.15 28.32 -16.24
N LYS A 437 -6.80 28.01 -17.49
CA LYS A 437 -7.11 26.72 -18.11
C LYS A 437 -6.11 25.66 -17.68
N MET A 438 -6.61 24.53 -17.21
CA MET A 438 -5.81 23.40 -16.80
C MET A 438 -5.41 22.54 -18.01
N ALA A 439 -4.14 22.13 -18.06
CA ALA A 439 -3.65 21.10 -18.96
C ALA A 439 -3.84 19.74 -18.27
N ILE A 440 -4.67 18.87 -18.87
CA ILE A 440 -4.89 17.52 -18.34
C ILE A 440 -3.58 16.74 -18.47
N PRO A 441 -2.93 16.36 -17.36
CA PRO A 441 -1.70 15.56 -17.43
C PRO A 441 -2.02 14.15 -17.91
N THR A 442 -1.21 13.61 -18.81
CA THR A 442 -1.26 12.19 -19.14
C THR A 442 -0.66 11.40 -17.97
N SER A 443 -1.50 10.69 -17.24
CA SER A 443 -1.05 9.88 -16.12
C SER A 443 -0.53 8.52 -16.60
N PRO A 444 0.69 8.10 -16.23
CA PRO A 444 1.16 6.75 -16.51
C PRO A 444 0.30 5.74 -15.73
N TRP A 445 0.18 4.51 -16.27
CA TRP A 445 -0.61 3.44 -15.64
C TRP A 445 -0.20 3.13 -14.17
N THR A 446 1.07 3.35 -13.84
CA THR A 446 1.59 3.20 -12.47
C THR A 446 0.95 4.20 -11.51
N ASN A 447 0.71 5.42 -11.95
CA ASN A 447 0.03 6.45 -11.16
C ASN A 447 -1.45 6.07 -10.93
N TYR A 448 -2.13 5.56 -11.97
CA TYR A 448 -3.47 5.00 -11.83
C TYR A 448 -3.52 3.91 -10.76
N LEU A 449 -2.63 2.91 -10.85
CA LEU A 449 -2.61 1.79 -9.91
C LEU A 449 -2.31 2.23 -8.47
N LEU A 450 -1.37 3.16 -8.28
CA LEU A 450 -0.90 3.55 -6.94
C LEU A 450 -1.76 4.64 -6.29
N PHE A 451 -2.35 5.54 -7.08
CA PHE A 451 -3.03 6.73 -6.56
C PHE A 451 -4.55 6.74 -6.79
N GLU A 452 -5.04 6.12 -7.88
CA GLU A 452 -6.47 6.15 -8.17
C GLU A 452 -7.23 4.96 -7.60
N VAL A 453 -6.55 3.80 -7.45
CA VAL A 453 -7.13 2.60 -6.84
C VAL A 453 -7.16 2.77 -5.31
N GLN A 454 -8.34 2.66 -4.71
CA GLN A 454 -8.48 2.58 -3.25
C GLN A 454 -8.06 1.18 -2.79
N TRP A 455 -6.89 1.07 -2.17
CA TRP A 455 -6.29 -0.22 -1.82
C TRP A 455 -7.04 -0.95 -0.72
N GLU A 456 -7.70 -0.24 0.21
CA GLU A 456 -8.58 -0.85 1.19
C GLU A 456 -9.70 -1.64 0.51
N ASP A 457 -10.40 -1.00 -0.43
CA ASP A 457 -11.51 -1.61 -1.17
C ASP A 457 -11.00 -2.75 -2.06
N MET A 458 -9.85 -2.56 -2.71
CA MET A 458 -9.24 -3.59 -3.56
C MET A 458 -8.88 -4.84 -2.75
N TYR A 459 -8.30 -4.69 -1.56
CA TYR A 459 -8.00 -5.82 -0.69
C TYR A 459 -9.25 -6.54 -0.24
N GLN A 460 -10.32 -5.82 0.09
CA GLN A 460 -11.61 -6.43 0.43
C GLN A 460 -12.16 -7.24 -0.76
N VAL A 461 -12.15 -6.68 -1.96
CA VAL A 461 -12.58 -7.39 -3.18
C VAL A 461 -11.73 -8.65 -3.40
N LEU A 462 -10.41 -8.57 -3.26
CA LEU A 462 -9.52 -9.73 -3.38
C LEU A 462 -9.79 -10.79 -2.33
N LEU A 463 -10.04 -10.40 -1.08
CA LEU A 463 -10.37 -11.32 0.00
C LEU A 463 -11.68 -12.06 -0.27
N TRP A 464 -12.76 -11.31 -0.52
CA TRP A 464 -14.10 -11.88 -0.71
C TRP A 464 -14.18 -12.71 -1.99
N SER A 465 -13.52 -12.29 -3.08
CA SER A 465 -13.46 -13.07 -4.32
C SER A 465 -12.71 -14.38 -4.13
N ASN A 466 -11.60 -14.38 -3.38
CA ASN A 466 -10.87 -15.62 -3.05
C ASN A 466 -11.72 -16.57 -2.19
N LEU A 467 -12.37 -16.04 -1.16
CA LEU A 467 -13.23 -16.86 -0.30
C LEU A 467 -14.41 -17.43 -1.08
N ALA A 468 -15.09 -16.61 -1.89
CA ALA A 468 -16.17 -17.06 -2.75
C ALA A 468 -15.69 -18.13 -3.73
N PHE A 469 -14.55 -17.93 -4.39
CA PHE A 469 -13.93 -18.91 -5.26
C PHE A 469 -13.60 -20.22 -4.53
N THR A 470 -13.04 -20.13 -3.33
CA THR A 470 -12.68 -21.29 -2.50
C THR A 470 -13.95 -22.09 -2.11
N ILE A 471 -15.01 -21.40 -1.75
CA ILE A 471 -16.30 -21.99 -1.40
C ILE A 471 -16.91 -22.67 -2.63
N VAL A 472 -16.95 -21.98 -3.78
CA VAL A 472 -17.41 -22.56 -5.05
C VAL A 472 -16.61 -23.81 -5.40
N LEU A 473 -15.28 -23.75 -5.27
CA LEU A 473 -14.38 -24.87 -5.52
C LEU A 473 -14.62 -26.07 -4.61
N LEU A 474 -15.00 -25.84 -3.34
CA LEU A 474 -15.30 -26.92 -2.39
C LEU A 474 -16.68 -27.52 -2.61
N PHE A 475 -17.70 -26.71 -2.81
CA PHE A 475 -19.10 -27.16 -2.75
C PHE A 475 -19.69 -27.52 -4.12
N ILE A 476 -19.44 -26.75 -5.18
CA ILE A 476 -20.06 -27.03 -6.49
C ILE A 476 -19.63 -28.38 -7.08
N PRO A 477 -18.31 -28.72 -7.14
CA PRO A 477 -17.90 -30.04 -7.64
C PRO A 477 -18.44 -31.19 -6.80
N LYS A 478 -18.48 -31.02 -5.48
CA LYS A 478 -19.03 -32.03 -4.56
C LYS A 478 -20.50 -32.27 -4.77
N LEU A 479 -21.27 -31.19 -4.93
CA LEU A 479 -22.71 -31.26 -5.20
C LEU A 479 -22.98 -31.93 -6.53
N LEU A 480 -22.32 -31.52 -7.60
CA LEU A 480 -22.42 -32.12 -8.92
C LEU A 480 -22.06 -33.62 -8.87
N TYR A 481 -20.97 -33.98 -8.22
CA TYR A 481 -20.54 -35.36 -8.03
C TYR A 481 -21.63 -36.17 -7.30
N HIS A 482 -22.24 -35.63 -6.25
CA HIS A 482 -23.28 -36.31 -5.48
C HIS A 482 -24.49 -36.67 -6.35
N PHE A 483 -24.94 -35.73 -7.19
CA PHE A 483 -26.12 -35.97 -8.06
C PHE A 483 -25.84 -36.91 -9.23
N VAL A 484 -24.65 -36.74 -9.88
CA VAL A 484 -24.39 -37.45 -11.14
C VAL A 484 -23.69 -38.80 -11.00
N ARG A 485 -23.02 -39.07 -9.87
CA ARG A 485 -22.20 -40.29 -9.69
C ARG A 485 -22.91 -41.61 -9.89
N ARG A 486 -24.23 -41.65 -9.64
CA ARG A 486 -25.08 -42.83 -9.81
C ARG A 486 -25.66 -42.96 -11.23
N SER A 487 -25.56 -41.93 -12.05
CA SER A 487 -26.08 -41.93 -13.41
C SER A 487 -25.22 -42.81 -14.32
N SER A 488 -25.86 -43.69 -15.07
CA SER A 488 -25.18 -44.50 -16.10
C SER A 488 -24.56 -43.64 -17.20
N SER A 489 -25.13 -42.46 -17.46
CA SER A 489 -24.58 -41.50 -18.41
C SER A 489 -23.28 -40.91 -17.93
N TYR A 490 -23.15 -40.55 -16.64
CA TYR A 490 -21.89 -40.09 -16.04
C TYR A 490 -20.81 -41.16 -16.09
N GLN A 491 -21.17 -42.42 -15.75
CA GLN A 491 -20.19 -43.51 -15.76
C GLN A 491 -19.67 -43.78 -17.19
N ARG A 492 -20.55 -43.76 -18.18
CA ARG A 492 -20.16 -43.87 -19.60
C ARG A 492 -19.30 -42.70 -20.05
N TRP A 493 -19.64 -41.47 -19.67
CA TRP A 493 -18.88 -40.28 -19.96
C TRP A 493 -17.50 -40.35 -19.32
N ALA A 494 -17.35 -40.70 -18.06
CA ALA A 494 -16.07 -40.89 -17.38
C ALA A 494 -15.18 -41.93 -18.07
N LEU A 495 -15.76 -43.04 -18.51
CA LEU A 495 -15.05 -44.07 -19.28
C LEU A 495 -14.64 -43.57 -20.67
N SER A 496 -15.45 -42.74 -21.34
CA SER A 496 -15.15 -42.18 -22.65
C SER A 496 -13.97 -41.19 -22.58
N ILE A 497 -13.90 -40.39 -21.52
CA ILE A 497 -12.73 -39.48 -21.27
C ILE A 497 -11.45 -40.29 -21.16
N LEU A 498 -11.48 -41.43 -20.51
CA LEU A 498 -10.32 -42.30 -20.31
C LEU A 498 -9.89 -43.07 -21.56
N SER A 499 -10.81 -43.35 -22.45
CA SER A 499 -10.56 -44.11 -23.70
C SER A 499 -10.16 -43.24 -24.89
N SER A 500 -10.45 -41.92 -24.85
CA SER A 500 -10.12 -41.01 -25.94
C SER A 500 -8.62 -40.68 -25.95
N PRO A 501 -7.98 -40.58 -27.13
CA PRO A 501 -6.61 -40.07 -27.25
C PRO A 501 -6.48 -38.66 -26.63
N ILE A 502 -5.35 -38.35 -26.02
CA ILE A 502 -5.12 -37.07 -25.33
C ILE A 502 -5.39 -35.86 -26.24
N GLN A 503 -5.09 -35.99 -27.53
CA GLN A 503 -5.29 -34.93 -28.52
C GLN A 503 -6.76 -34.59 -28.84
N GLN A 504 -7.72 -35.50 -28.55
CA GLN A 504 -9.14 -35.28 -28.82
C GLN A 504 -9.95 -34.86 -27.58
N ARG A 505 -9.29 -34.74 -26.42
CA ARG A 505 -9.96 -34.39 -25.17
C ARG A 505 -10.16 -32.88 -25.08
N LYS A 506 -11.39 -32.41 -25.09
CA LYS A 506 -11.69 -31.01 -24.81
C LYS A 506 -11.29 -30.67 -23.37
N ALA A 507 -10.38 -29.72 -23.20
CA ALA A 507 -9.75 -29.37 -21.92
C ALA A 507 -10.78 -29.09 -20.80
N TYR A 508 -11.91 -28.43 -21.13
CA TYR A 508 -12.93 -28.09 -20.13
C TYR A 508 -13.67 -29.33 -19.58
N PHE A 509 -13.89 -30.39 -20.37
CA PHE A 509 -14.49 -31.64 -19.89
C PHE A 509 -13.55 -32.37 -18.92
N TRP A 510 -12.25 -32.29 -19.21
CA TRP A 510 -11.24 -32.86 -18.34
C TRP A 510 -11.17 -32.13 -16.99
N LEU A 511 -11.28 -30.79 -17.01
CA LEU A 511 -11.30 -29.96 -15.81
C LEU A 511 -12.53 -30.27 -14.95
N VAL A 512 -13.73 -30.33 -15.53
CA VAL A 512 -14.97 -30.66 -14.81
C VAL A 512 -14.88 -32.04 -14.18
N TRP A 513 -14.43 -33.03 -14.93
CA TRP A 513 -14.25 -34.41 -14.42
C TRP A 513 -13.22 -34.42 -13.27
N PHE A 514 -12.10 -33.75 -13.44
CA PHE A 514 -11.03 -33.62 -12.44
C PHE A 514 -11.54 -33.02 -11.12
N LEU A 515 -12.27 -31.93 -11.20
CA LEU A 515 -12.85 -31.29 -10.02
C LEU A 515 -13.88 -32.21 -9.33
N MET A 516 -14.73 -32.88 -10.10
CA MET A 516 -15.78 -33.77 -9.53
C MET A 516 -15.16 -35.00 -8.87
N GLU A 517 -14.28 -35.72 -9.54
CA GLU A 517 -13.62 -36.92 -9.00
C GLU A 517 -12.67 -36.59 -7.84
N GLY A 518 -12.06 -35.39 -7.85
CA GLY A 518 -11.25 -34.90 -6.75
C GLY A 518 -12.00 -34.82 -5.43
N THR A 519 -13.31 -34.57 -5.47
CA THR A 519 -14.15 -34.52 -4.26
C THR A 519 -14.62 -35.89 -3.76
N ARG A 520 -14.17 -36.98 -4.37
CA ARG A 520 -14.59 -38.36 -4.06
C ARG A 520 -14.39 -38.72 -2.59
N SER A 521 -13.25 -38.36 -2.03
CA SER A 521 -12.93 -38.66 -0.63
C SER A 521 -13.74 -37.77 0.32
N LYS A 522 -14.68 -38.36 1.07
CA LYS A 522 -15.45 -37.62 2.08
C LYS A 522 -14.57 -37.08 3.22
N PRO A 523 -13.63 -37.85 3.82
CA PRO A 523 -12.81 -37.36 4.90
C PRO A 523 -11.99 -36.12 4.50
N PHE A 524 -11.28 -36.18 3.37
CA PHE A 524 -10.50 -35.04 2.91
C PHE A 524 -11.37 -33.82 2.58
N TRP A 525 -12.54 -34.03 1.96
CA TRP A 525 -13.47 -32.95 1.69
C TRP A 525 -13.94 -32.27 2.98
N PHE A 526 -14.36 -33.04 3.99
CA PHE A 526 -14.75 -32.48 5.28
C PHE A 526 -13.60 -31.79 5.98
N SER A 527 -12.38 -32.34 5.94
CA SER A 527 -11.18 -31.70 6.51
C SER A 527 -10.87 -30.35 5.86
N MET A 528 -11.01 -30.25 4.54
CA MET A 528 -10.81 -28.97 3.84
C MET A 528 -11.90 -27.94 4.18
N VAL A 529 -13.16 -28.37 4.31
CA VAL A 529 -14.26 -27.49 4.73
C VAL A 529 -14.03 -26.98 6.14
N ILE A 530 -13.71 -27.85 7.10
CA ILE A 530 -13.42 -27.48 8.48
C ILE A 530 -12.22 -26.54 8.54
N TYR A 531 -11.20 -26.80 7.74
CA TYR A 531 -10.02 -25.97 7.67
C TYR A 531 -10.33 -24.55 7.17
N VAL A 532 -11.12 -24.42 6.09
CA VAL A 532 -11.52 -23.09 5.58
C VAL A 532 -12.40 -22.35 6.59
N LEU A 533 -13.35 -23.05 7.24
CA LEU A 533 -14.16 -22.45 8.30
C LEU A 533 -13.31 -21.97 9.49
N TRP A 534 -12.29 -22.75 9.87
CA TRP A 534 -11.34 -22.32 10.89
C TRP A 534 -10.64 -21.02 10.51
N LEU A 535 -10.12 -20.94 9.27
CA LEU A 535 -9.45 -19.74 8.78
C LEU A 535 -10.35 -18.50 8.77
N ILE A 536 -11.65 -18.66 8.61
CA ILE A 536 -12.63 -17.56 8.60
C ILE A 536 -12.95 -17.10 10.04
N GLU A 537 -13.24 -18.04 10.94
CA GLU A 537 -13.82 -17.72 12.24
C GLU A 537 -12.82 -17.69 13.40
N MET A 538 -11.75 -18.48 13.31
CA MET A 538 -10.85 -18.72 14.44
C MET A 538 -9.52 -17.96 14.26
N PRO A 539 -8.80 -17.70 15.38
CA PRO A 539 -7.48 -17.09 15.28
C PRO A 539 -6.50 -17.99 14.52
N TRP A 540 -5.68 -17.35 13.71
CA TRP A 540 -4.64 -18.04 12.96
C TRP A 540 -3.45 -18.40 13.86
N PHE A 541 -3.04 -17.42 14.69
CA PHE A 541 -2.02 -17.63 15.71
C PHE A 541 -2.12 -16.59 16.83
N TRP A 542 -1.43 -16.84 17.92
CA TRP A 542 -1.25 -15.91 19.03
C TRP A 542 0.17 -15.37 19.01
N GLY A 543 0.37 -14.09 19.23
CA GLY A 543 1.70 -13.48 19.21
C GLY A 543 1.70 -12.08 19.79
N HIS A 544 2.89 -11.54 20.00
CA HIS A 544 3.08 -10.16 20.43
C HIS A 544 2.94 -9.24 19.22
N ALA A 545 1.73 -8.67 19.02
CA ALA A 545 1.43 -7.83 17.86
C ALA A 545 2.13 -6.47 17.90
N THR A 546 2.39 -5.92 19.10
CA THR A 546 2.96 -4.59 19.28
C THR A 546 4.46 -4.63 19.60
N SER A 547 4.86 -5.09 20.77
CA SER A 547 6.27 -5.16 21.18
C SER A 547 6.66 -6.60 21.57
N GLU A 548 7.95 -6.89 21.70
CA GLU A 548 8.43 -8.23 22.10
C GLU A 548 7.97 -8.62 23.51
N ASN A 549 7.80 -7.64 24.38
CA ASN A 549 7.32 -7.82 25.75
C ASN A 549 5.88 -7.30 25.93
N GLY A 550 5.18 -7.03 24.83
CA GLY A 550 3.80 -6.55 24.85
C GLY A 550 2.81 -7.66 25.17
N GLU A 551 1.54 -7.32 25.30
CA GLU A 551 0.48 -8.28 25.53
C GLU A 551 0.29 -9.22 24.33
N ILE A 552 -0.11 -10.46 24.60
CA ILE A 552 -0.40 -11.45 23.57
C ILE A 552 -1.72 -11.08 22.89
N ALA A 553 -1.66 -10.90 21.59
CA ALA A 553 -2.81 -10.64 20.72
C ALA A 553 -3.11 -11.87 19.85
N GLN A 554 -4.29 -11.91 19.27
CA GLN A 554 -4.75 -12.97 18.36
C GLN A 554 -4.93 -12.40 16.96
N MET A 555 -4.32 -13.06 15.95
CA MET A 555 -4.48 -12.70 14.55
C MET A 555 -5.64 -13.47 13.92
N TYR A 556 -6.54 -12.76 13.26
CA TYR A 556 -7.67 -13.29 12.49
C TYR A 556 -7.50 -12.99 11.00
N LEU A 557 -8.42 -13.49 10.20
CA LEU A 557 -8.44 -13.30 8.75
C LEU A 557 -8.33 -11.83 8.31
N SER A 558 -9.04 -10.93 9.00
CA SER A 558 -9.16 -9.50 8.63
C SER A 558 -8.63 -8.53 9.68
N GLY A 559 -7.95 -9.01 10.73
CA GLY A 559 -7.47 -8.11 11.77
C GLY A 559 -6.85 -8.81 12.97
N TRP A 560 -6.57 -7.99 13.99
CA TRP A 560 -6.03 -8.43 15.25
C TRP A 560 -7.04 -8.23 16.37
N SER A 561 -7.05 -9.14 17.35
CA SER A 561 -7.68 -8.90 18.67
C SER A 561 -6.57 -8.53 19.63
N VAL A 562 -6.45 -7.25 19.97
CA VAL A 562 -5.43 -6.73 20.88
C VAL A 562 -6.12 -6.43 22.22
N PRO A 563 -5.59 -6.91 23.36
CA PRO A 563 -6.12 -6.51 24.68
C PRO A 563 -5.96 -5.00 24.87
N VAL A 564 -7.02 -4.32 25.28
CA VAL A 564 -6.99 -2.90 25.61
C VAL A 564 -6.79 -2.73 27.11
N HIS A 565 -5.95 -1.77 27.49
CA HIS A 565 -5.52 -1.54 28.89
C HIS A 565 -6.61 -1.04 29.85
N ASP A 566 -7.81 -0.73 29.34
CA ASP A 566 -8.93 -0.17 30.12
C ASP A 566 -9.88 -1.25 30.67
N GLY A 567 -9.37 -2.27 31.35
CA GLY A 567 -10.18 -3.11 32.25
C GLY A 567 -11.38 -3.88 31.66
N GLY A 568 -11.54 -3.88 30.36
CA GLY A 568 -12.63 -4.58 29.66
C GLY A 568 -12.30 -6.05 29.35
N LEU A 569 -13.21 -6.93 29.73
CA LEU A 569 -13.10 -8.40 29.65
C LEU A 569 -13.05 -9.00 28.24
N MET A 570 -13.08 -8.22 27.17
CA MET A 570 -13.00 -8.70 25.79
C MET A 570 -12.02 -7.86 24.97
N GLY A 571 -11.00 -8.52 24.43
CA GLY A 571 -10.10 -7.91 23.45
C GLY A 571 -10.87 -7.38 22.24
N ASN A 572 -10.68 -6.12 21.90
CA ASN A 572 -11.34 -5.50 20.77
C ASN A 572 -10.69 -6.00 19.47
N LYS A 573 -11.51 -6.50 18.53
CA LYS A 573 -11.03 -6.82 17.19
C LYS A 573 -10.72 -5.52 16.45
N LEU A 574 -9.45 -5.29 16.16
CA LEU A 574 -9.01 -4.28 15.22
C LEU A 574 -9.15 -4.84 13.81
N SER A 575 -10.14 -4.38 13.07
CA SER A 575 -10.16 -4.57 11.61
C SER A 575 -9.01 -3.72 11.04
N ASN A 576 -8.07 -4.39 10.40
CA ASN A 576 -6.88 -3.73 9.88
C ASN A 576 -6.60 -4.27 8.48
N PRO A 577 -6.75 -3.44 7.41
CA PRO A 577 -6.47 -3.85 6.04
C PRO A 577 -5.04 -4.37 5.86
N ASP A 578 -4.11 -3.94 6.69
CA ASP A 578 -2.72 -4.38 6.66
C ASP A 578 -2.54 -5.88 6.90
N VAL A 579 -3.41 -6.52 7.68
CA VAL A 579 -3.39 -7.97 7.90
C VAL A 579 -3.54 -8.74 6.59
N LEU A 580 -4.22 -8.16 5.61
CA LEU A 580 -4.42 -8.77 4.29
C LEU A 580 -3.10 -8.98 3.52
N VAL A 581 -2.04 -8.26 3.86
CA VAL A 581 -0.68 -8.53 3.35
C VAL A 581 -0.15 -9.91 3.78
N ILE A 582 -0.64 -10.46 4.89
CA ILE A 582 -0.35 -11.82 5.34
C ILE A 582 -1.37 -12.80 4.76
N THR A 583 -2.64 -12.49 4.93
CA THR A 583 -3.74 -13.44 4.68
C THR A 583 -3.97 -13.70 3.20
N LEU A 584 -3.91 -12.68 2.34
CA LEU A 584 -4.10 -12.86 0.90
C LEU A 584 -3.04 -13.76 0.26
N PRO A 585 -1.72 -13.54 0.45
CA PRO A 585 -0.72 -14.47 -0.06
C PRO A 585 -0.90 -15.90 0.44
N PHE A 586 -1.29 -16.07 1.71
CA PHE A 586 -1.54 -17.40 2.26
C PHE A 586 -2.75 -18.08 1.60
N LEU A 587 -3.86 -17.36 1.42
CA LEU A 587 -5.05 -17.89 0.75
C LEU A 587 -4.78 -18.26 -0.71
N TYR A 588 -4.15 -17.36 -1.48
CA TYR A 588 -3.90 -17.56 -2.91
C TYR A 588 -2.77 -18.56 -3.21
N LEU A 589 -1.70 -18.56 -2.42
CA LEU A 589 -0.50 -19.34 -2.71
C LEU A 589 -0.43 -20.66 -1.93
N VAL A 590 -1.25 -20.83 -0.89
CA VAL A 590 -1.27 -22.05 -0.06
C VAL A 590 -2.64 -22.72 -0.08
N VAL A 591 -3.68 -22.05 0.41
CA VAL A 591 -4.99 -22.68 0.63
C VAL A 591 -5.62 -23.18 -0.67
N VAL A 592 -5.75 -22.31 -1.68
CA VAL A 592 -6.33 -22.68 -2.98
C VAL A 592 -5.49 -23.76 -3.68
N PRO A 593 -4.15 -23.63 -3.80
CA PRO A 593 -3.32 -24.70 -4.37
C PRO A 593 -3.43 -26.02 -3.62
N VAL A 594 -3.47 -26.03 -2.29
CA VAL A 594 -3.65 -27.26 -1.50
C VAL A 594 -4.95 -27.97 -1.88
N ILE A 595 -6.07 -27.26 -1.96
CA ILE A 595 -7.37 -27.82 -2.34
C ILE A 595 -7.30 -28.42 -3.77
N VAL A 596 -6.76 -27.65 -4.72
CA VAL A 596 -6.65 -28.09 -6.13
C VAL A 596 -5.73 -29.32 -6.25
N LEU A 597 -4.60 -29.35 -5.53
CA LEU A 597 -3.65 -30.47 -5.56
C LEU A 597 -4.24 -31.73 -4.93
N ILE A 598 -5.00 -31.60 -3.84
CA ILE A 598 -5.73 -32.73 -3.24
C ILE A 598 -6.72 -33.29 -4.25
N TYR A 599 -7.50 -32.42 -4.92
CA TYR A 599 -8.40 -32.87 -5.98
C TYR A 599 -7.66 -33.56 -7.12
N GLY A 600 -6.48 -33.05 -7.48
CA GLY A 600 -5.62 -33.66 -8.49
C GLY A 600 -5.19 -35.08 -8.15
N LEU A 601 -4.72 -35.27 -6.93
CA LEU A 601 -4.25 -36.57 -6.45
C LEU A 601 -5.40 -37.60 -6.42
N PHE A 602 -6.58 -37.22 -5.92
CA PHE A 602 -7.73 -38.13 -5.90
C PHE A 602 -8.30 -38.41 -7.30
N ALA A 603 -8.33 -37.43 -8.19
CA ALA A 603 -8.75 -37.61 -9.57
C ALA A 603 -7.79 -38.55 -10.33
N GLU A 604 -6.48 -38.35 -10.16
CA GLU A 604 -5.44 -39.23 -10.73
C GLU A 604 -5.58 -40.65 -10.23
N ASN A 605 -5.78 -40.86 -8.94
CA ASN A 605 -6.02 -42.17 -8.36
C ASN A 605 -7.28 -42.82 -8.95
N SER A 606 -8.35 -42.07 -9.18
CA SER A 606 -9.56 -42.57 -9.86
C SER A 606 -9.27 -43.07 -11.29
N ILE A 607 -8.37 -42.38 -12.04
CA ILE A 607 -7.91 -42.79 -13.36
C ILE A 607 -7.20 -44.16 -13.28
N VAL A 608 -6.26 -44.29 -12.35
CA VAL A 608 -5.47 -45.51 -12.19
C VAL A 608 -6.38 -46.68 -11.84
N PHE A 609 -7.31 -46.49 -10.89
CA PHE A 609 -8.29 -47.49 -10.50
C PHE A 609 -9.19 -47.95 -11.66
N LEU A 610 -9.74 -47.01 -12.45
CA LEU A 610 -10.59 -47.33 -13.59
C LEU A 610 -9.81 -48.05 -14.70
N ARG A 611 -8.55 -47.70 -14.93
CA ARG A 611 -7.66 -48.39 -15.89
C ARG A 611 -7.37 -49.83 -15.44
N HIS A 612 -7.10 -50.03 -14.15
CA HIS A 612 -6.82 -51.33 -13.58
C HIS A 612 -8.06 -52.23 -13.70
N ARG A 613 -9.25 -51.78 -13.30
CA ARG A 613 -10.52 -52.48 -13.43
C ARG A 613 -10.81 -52.91 -14.87
N ARG A 614 -10.52 -52.02 -15.83
CA ARG A 614 -10.69 -52.35 -17.26
C ARG A 614 -9.76 -53.47 -17.72
N ARG A 615 -8.50 -53.48 -17.27
CA ARG A 615 -7.56 -54.57 -17.56
C ARG A 615 -8.02 -55.92 -17.00
N ILE A 616 -8.53 -55.94 -15.79
CA ILE A 616 -9.06 -57.16 -15.16
C ILE A 616 -10.27 -57.67 -15.96
N VAL A 617 -11.21 -56.81 -16.35
CA VAL A 617 -12.35 -57.21 -17.15
C VAL A 617 -11.94 -57.76 -18.52
N SER A 618 -11.01 -57.09 -19.19
CA SER A 618 -10.50 -57.55 -20.49
C SER A 618 -9.67 -58.83 -20.40
N SER A 619 -8.95 -59.06 -19.30
CA SER A 619 -8.22 -60.30 -19.06
C SER A 619 -9.16 -61.47 -18.66
N ALA A 620 -10.27 -61.18 -17.95
CA ALA A 620 -11.33 -62.18 -17.66
C ALA A 620 -12.07 -62.60 -18.92
N ASP A 621 -12.36 -61.65 -19.82
CA ASP A 621 -12.98 -61.95 -21.13
C ASP A 621 -12.02 -62.76 -22.05
N SER A 622 -10.70 -62.49 -21.97
CA SER A 622 -9.69 -63.26 -22.69
C SER A 622 -9.40 -64.63 -22.07
N ALA A 623 -9.46 -64.74 -20.72
CA ALA A 623 -9.27 -66.02 -20.00
C ALA A 623 -10.44 -67.02 -20.27
N ASN A 624 -11.66 -66.51 -20.50
CA ASN A 624 -12.76 -67.36 -20.91
C ASN A 624 -12.62 -67.87 -22.37
N MET A 625 -11.68 -67.35 -23.17
CA MET A 625 -11.37 -67.84 -24.52
C MET A 625 -10.14 -68.75 -24.60
N HIS A 626 -9.32 -68.82 -23.55
CA HIS A 626 -8.10 -69.67 -23.52
C HIS A 626 -7.97 -70.40 -22.16
N ALA A 627 -8.81 -71.38 -21.92
CA ALA A 627 -8.63 -72.33 -20.86
C ALA A 627 -7.91 -73.56 -21.43
N GLU A 628 -6.60 -73.48 -21.64
CA GLU A 628 -5.74 -74.66 -21.74
C GLU A 628 -4.24 -74.29 -21.57
N SER A 629 -3.63 -75.12 -20.70
CA SER A 629 -2.18 -75.31 -20.48
C SER A 629 -1.36 -74.30 -19.74
N SER A 630 -0.93 -74.68 -18.57
CA SER A 630 0.11 -74.06 -17.74
C SER A 630 1.03 -75.10 -17.15
N ILE A 631 2.33 -74.87 -17.23
CA ILE A 631 3.39 -75.60 -16.51
C ILE A 631 4.14 -74.66 -15.60
N MET A 632 4.19 -74.96 -14.30
CA MET A 632 5.00 -74.25 -13.30
C MET A 632 6.48 -74.66 -13.30
N LEU A 633 7.34 -73.67 -13.08
CA LEU A 633 8.75 -73.90 -12.72
C LEU A 633 9.11 -73.11 -11.43
N PRO A 634 9.90 -73.69 -10.50
CA PRO A 634 10.19 -73.12 -9.22
C PRO A 634 11.35 -72.13 -9.24
N VAL A 635 11.30 -71.04 -8.48
CA VAL A 635 12.35 -70.03 -8.32
C VAL A 635 13.03 -70.16 -6.95
N ALA A 636 14.33 -70.21 -6.95
CA ALA A 636 15.21 -70.29 -5.79
C ALA A 636 15.39 -68.97 -5.02
N PRO A 637 15.74 -68.98 -3.71
CA PRO A 637 15.74 -67.77 -2.86
C PRO A 637 17.03 -66.95 -3.02
N ARG A 638 16.90 -65.67 -3.29
CA ARG A 638 17.99 -64.69 -3.23
C ARG A 638 17.83 -63.75 -2.04
N ALA A 639 18.98 -63.35 -1.49
CA ALA A 639 19.32 -62.72 -0.24
C ALA A 639 18.37 -61.63 0.30
N LEU A 640 18.23 -61.58 1.63
CA LEU A 640 17.33 -60.72 2.42
C LEU A 640 17.60 -59.22 2.28
N LEU A 641 18.84 -58.81 2.00
CA LEU A 641 19.26 -57.41 1.88
C LEU A 641 18.81 -56.77 0.54
N MET A 642 18.83 -57.56 -0.56
CA MET A 642 18.28 -57.11 -1.85
C MET A 642 16.77 -56.93 -1.80
N LYS A 643 16.05 -57.72 -1.00
CA LYS A 643 14.59 -57.60 -0.85
C LYS A 643 14.16 -56.26 -0.20
N PHE A 644 14.97 -55.63 0.67
CA PHE A 644 14.60 -54.38 1.33
C PHE A 644 14.80 -53.17 0.38
N THR A 645 15.90 -53.14 -0.36
CA THR A 645 16.15 -52.11 -1.38
C THR A 645 15.18 -52.24 -2.56
N ASP A 646 14.89 -53.44 -3.02
CA ASP A 646 13.93 -53.69 -4.08
C ASP A 646 12.49 -53.34 -3.67
N LYS A 647 12.14 -53.64 -2.39
CA LYS A 647 10.85 -53.23 -1.83
C LYS A 647 10.73 -51.73 -1.67
N MET A 648 11.78 -51.04 -1.22
CA MET A 648 11.82 -49.58 -1.17
C MET A 648 11.75 -48.96 -2.55
N VAL A 649 12.51 -49.45 -3.51
CA VAL A 649 12.48 -48.98 -4.91
C VAL A 649 11.12 -49.24 -5.54
N SER A 650 10.54 -50.43 -5.31
CA SER A 650 9.18 -50.74 -5.77
C SER A 650 8.12 -49.81 -5.15
N MET A 651 8.20 -49.56 -3.83
CA MET A 651 7.34 -48.59 -3.16
C MET A 651 7.53 -47.18 -3.70
N MET A 652 8.77 -46.72 -3.97
CA MET A 652 9.01 -45.40 -4.58
C MET A 652 8.47 -45.33 -5.99
N ILE A 653 8.62 -46.37 -6.81
CA ILE A 653 8.07 -46.41 -8.18
C ILE A 653 6.55 -46.38 -8.11
N GLN A 654 5.94 -47.12 -7.18
CA GLN A 654 4.50 -47.15 -6.97
C GLN A 654 3.99 -45.83 -6.41
N PHE A 655 4.74 -45.19 -5.50
CA PHE A 655 4.42 -43.85 -4.99
C PHE A 655 4.49 -42.77 -6.06
N CYS A 656 5.54 -42.78 -6.91
CA CYS A 656 5.71 -41.81 -7.98
C CYS A 656 4.76 -42.02 -9.18
N GLY A 657 4.26 -43.23 -9.40
CA GLY A 657 3.19 -43.54 -10.37
C GLY A 657 3.36 -42.97 -11.77
N SER A 658 2.26 -42.48 -12.31
CA SER A 658 2.19 -41.89 -13.66
C SER A 658 2.95 -40.54 -13.74
N TRP A 659 3.23 -40.08 -14.99
CA TRP A 659 3.84 -38.78 -15.20
C TRP A 659 3.02 -37.63 -14.60
N THR A 660 1.69 -37.71 -14.72
CA THR A 660 0.76 -36.75 -14.10
C THR A 660 0.88 -36.72 -12.57
N ARG A 661 1.05 -37.90 -11.96
CA ARG A 661 1.26 -38.00 -10.51
C ARG A 661 2.58 -37.36 -10.09
N ARG A 662 3.66 -37.59 -10.85
CA ARG A 662 4.97 -36.95 -10.59
C ARG A 662 4.87 -35.43 -10.66
N ALA A 663 4.15 -34.90 -11.66
CA ALA A 663 3.91 -33.46 -11.77
C ALA A 663 3.10 -32.91 -10.59
N LEU A 664 2.06 -33.62 -10.13
CA LEU A 664 1.26 -33.25 -8.96
C LEU A 664 2.10 -33.27 -7.67
N LEU A 665 2.90 -34.31 -7.46
CA LEU A 665 3.79 -34.40 -6.30
C LEU A 665 4.85 -33.30 -6.29
N LEU A 666 5.44 -32.97 -7.46
CA LEU A 666 6.35 -31.84 -7.59
C LEU A 666 5.63 -30.51 -7.23
N SER A 667 4.42 -30.32 -7.72
CA SER A 667 3.60 -29.14 -7.37
C SER A 667 3.27 -29.09 -5.87
N CYS A 668 3.02 -30.24 -5.21
CA CYS A 668 2.88 -30.32 -3.76
C CYS A 668 4.15 -29.87 -3.04
N LEU A 669 5.33 -30.29 -3.50
CA LEU A 669 6.61 -29.88 -2.92
C LEU A 669 6.86 -28.37 -3.10
N ILE A 670 6.54 -27.82 -4.28
CA ILE A 670 6.66 -26.37 -4.54
C ILE A 670 5.70 -25.59 -3.62
N THR A 671 4.46 -26.01 -3.50
CA THR A 671 3.47 -25.37 -2.60
C THR A 671 3.92 -25.45 -1.14
N ALA A 672 4.43 -26.60 -0.71
CA ALA A 672 4.99 -26.78 0.64
C ALA A 672 6.22 -25.87 0.88
N ALA A 673 7.10 -25.70 -0.10
CA ALA A 673 8.25 -24.81 -0.01
C ALA A 673 7.82 -23.33 0.10
N ILE A 674 6.83 -22.89 -0.71
CA ILE A 674 6.26 -21.54 -0.60
C ILE A 674 5.63 -21.35 0.77
N HIS A 675 4.84 -22.31 1.25
CA HIS A 675 4.20 -22.30 2.56
C HIS A 675 5.24 -22.17 3.69
N LEU A 676 6.27 -23.01 3.70
CA LEU A 676 7.34 -22.96 4.70
C LEU A 676 8.11 -21.63 4.66
N LYS A 677 8.30 -21.04 3.46
CA LYS A 677 8.92 -19.71 3.32
C LYS A 677 8.05 -18.61 3.93
N LEU A 678 6.73 -18.66 3.74
CA LEU A 678 5.80 -17.72 4.39
C LEU A 678 5.82 -17.88 5.91
N CYS A 679 5.75 -19.12 6.42
CA CYS A 679 5.87 -19.40 7.85
C CYS A 679 7.22 -18.91 8.42
N SER A 680 8.33 -19.11 7.72
CA SER A 680 9.66 -18.64 8.14
C SER A 680 9.72 -17.11 8.28
N LYS A 681 9.09 -16.36 7.37
CA LYS A 681 8.99 -14.91 7.51
C LYS A 681 8.17 -14.49 8.73
N LEU A 682 7.08 -15.19 9.01
CA LEU A 682 6.25 -14.92 10.19
C LEU A 682 6.99 -15.32 11.48
N MET A 683 7.77 -16.44 11.48
CA MET A 683 8.62 -16.83 12.60
C MET A 683 9.68 -15.76 12.93
N SER A 684 10.28 -15.15 11.92
CA SER A 684 11.25 -14.08 12.15
C SER A 684 10.63 -12.81 12.73
N ALA A 685 9.35 -12.57 12.44
CA ALA A 685 8.61 -11.41 12.93
C ALA A 685 8.00 -11.62 14.33
N TYR A 686 7.35 -12.74 14.55
CA TYR A 686 6.53 -13.01 15.74
C TYR A 686 7.11 -14.07 16.67
N GLY A 687 8.25 -14.67 16.31
CA GLY A 687 8.88 -15.76 17.06
C GLY A 687 8.48 -17.15 16.55
N ILE A 688 9.29 -18.14 16.91
CA ILE A 688 9.11 -19.53 16.45
C ILE A 688 7.88 -20.16 17.11
N VAL A 689 7.72 -19.97 18.42
CA VAL A 689 6.69 -20.64 19.22
C VAL A 689 5.27 -20.35 18.75
N PRO A 690 4.84 -19.08 18.55
CA PRO A 690 3.49 -18.77 18.07
C PRO A 690 3.14 -19.43 16.73
N ILE A 691 4.09 -19.48 15.83
CA ILE A 691 3.88 -19.99 14.48
C ILE A 691 3.89 -21.51 14.45
N VAL A 692 4.85 -22.16 15.13
CA VAL A 692 4.93 -23.62 15.21
C VAL A 692 3.76 -24.23 15.98
N LEU A 693 3.27 -23.55 17.02
CA LEU A 693 2.10 -24.00 17.79
C LEU A 693 0.76 -23.68 17.09
N SER A 694 0.77 -23.02 15.91
CA SER A 694 -0.44 -22.73 15.14
C SER A 694 -0.76 -23.87 14.14
N PRO A 695 -1.72 -24.78 14.45
CA PRO A 695 -2.10 -25.83 13.51
C PRO A 695 -2.62 -25.30 12.17
N PRO A 696 -3.56 -24.31 12.13
CA PRO A 696 -4.13 -23.86 10.88
C PRO A 696 -3.12 -23.20 9.95
N LEU A 697 -2.13 -22.52 10.53
CA LEU A 697 -1.12 -21.82 9.74
C LEU A 697 0.00 -22.76 9.29
N THR A 698 0.51 -23.65 10.16
CA THR A 698 1.76 -24.41 9.91
C THR A 698 1.49 -25.85 9.49
N TRP A 699 0.64 -26.58 10.21
CA TRP A 699 0.58 -28.03 10.08
C TRP A 699 -0.51 -28.52 9.15
N ILE A 700 -1.73 -27.95 9.20
CA ILE A 700 -2.87 -28.46 8.46
C ILE A 700 -2.62 -28.51 6.94
N PRO A 701 -2.06 -27.49 6.28
CA PRO A 701 -1.76 -27.55 4.84
C PRO A 701 -0.82 -28.69 4.48
N LEU A 702 0.23 -28.90 5.28
CA LEU A 702 1.21 -29.96 5.06
C LEU A 702 0.59 -31.34 5.28
N LEU A 703 -0.14 -31.53 6.39
CA LEU A 703 -0.80 -32.77 6.70
C LEU A 703 -1.84 -33.18 5.65
N LEU A 704 -2.58 -32.21 5.11
CA LEU A 704 -3.53 -32.45 4.04
C LEU A 704 -2.83 -32.90 2.75
N LEU A 705 -1.74 -32.27 2.36
CA LEU A 705 -0.95 -32.64 1.17
C LEU A 705 -0.32 -34.03 1.33
N VAL A 706 0.37 -34.27 2.44
CA VAL A 706 1.05 -35.54 2.72
C VAL A 706 0.02 -36.67 2.86
N GLY A 707 -1.06 -36.41 3.60
CA GLY A 707 -2.15 -37.37 3.76
C GLY A 707 -2.82 -37.74 2.43
N ALA A 708 -3.09 -36.75 1.57
CA ALA A 708 -3.66 -37.00 0.23
C ALA A 708 -2.70 -37.79 -0.65
N ALA A 709 -1.41 -37.42 -0.66
CA ALA A 709 -0.38 -38.16 -1.39
C ALA A 709 -0.29 -39.62 -0.93
N TYR A 710 -0.31 -39.84 0.38
CA TYR A 710 -0.24 -41.19 0.97
C TYR A 710 -1.52 -42.01 0.70
N CYS A 711 -2.70 -41.48 1.00
CA CYS A 711 -3.96 -42.20 0.85
C CYS A 711 -4.29 -42.55 -0.60
N THR A 712 -3.78 -41.79 -1.57
CA THR A 712 -3.93 -42.10 -3.00
C THR A 712 -2.99 -43.21 -3.50
N VAL A 713 -2.01 -43.64 -2.73
CA VAL A 713 -1.17 -44.82 -3.04
C VAL A 713 -1.78 -46.12 -2.54
N LEU A 714 -2.34 -46.10 -1.34
CA LEU A 714 -2.82 -47.30 -0.64
C LEU A 714 -4.10 -47.94 -1.23
N HIS A 715 -4.78 -47.33 -2.20
CA HIS A 715 -6.01 -47.86 -2.83
C HIS A 715 -5.74 -48.60 -4.15
N VAL A 716 -4.53 -49.03 -4.42
CA VAL A 716 -4.18 -49.85 -5.64
C VAL A 716 -4.03 -51.32 -5.31
N ASP A 717 -3.98 -51.67 -4.01
CA ASP A 717 -4.06 -53.06 -3.55
C ASP A 717 -5.56 -53.38 -3.26
#